data_3c264c0b6544848c8382596af1bb438a
#
_entry.id   3c264c0b6544848c8382596af1bb438a
#
_cell.length_a   1.000
_cell.length_b   1.000
_cell.length_c   1.000
_cell.angle_alpha   90.00
_cell.angle_beta   90.00
_cell.angle_gamma   90.00
#
_symmetry.space_group_name_H-M   'P 1'
#
loop_
_entity.id
_entity.type
_entity.pdbx_description
1 polymer ?
#
loop_
_entity_poly.entity_id
_entity_poly.type
_entity_poly.pdbx_seq_one_letter_code
_entity_poly.pdbx_strand_id
1 'polypeptide(L)'
;MVHPMAGTAGKDSLKKVVWVVVFLLSTAFALLAWTLPARSQAAKAASSVTAKPGEWRYLNGDSLSTRYSPLDQINKDNFKDLKIAWRWKAAIGPAPSSLGGTAQGNGDPVLAMYKSEATPIMVGGILYESAGGQRVAAAIDAATGKQLWLWEGMDEGGRDRKAPRRNAGRGVAYWTDGKEERIFVVTTGFYLVALNAKTGVPVKSFGTGGAVDLMKELHVDFDHVSRIGNSSPPMVYRNTVIVPPALEEGFTPDSMRNTPGYVMAFDARSGKQKWTFHTVPKDGESGAETWEDHANAYTGNTGVWAPISVDPELGRAYLPVETPTDDYYGGQRLGSNLFGNSVVCVDLETGKRIWHYQITHHDIWNYDLPSAPVLVNMTVDGKPVKALVQLTKQGYAYVLDRVTGKPVWPIEERAVPPSDVPGERAWPTQPHPAKPAAYEPQGYVENDLIDFTPELRVEAVRIARQYRLGPLFTPPSEIQEGGTKGSWYNPGGTGGSLWQSGGFDPETNYFYIPSKTGPGIITVRHDPKSDLRFSRGPGGADLSVQGLPILKPPYSRITALNLNTGEFAWVVPLGSTPARIAQNPALKGINLANTGGINLHATLLVTKTLFIAGEGWGGAGVVRAYDKRTGAVLGEVKIPGMMGSMPMTYMVNGKQYIAFTVGTPTEPAELVALALER
;
A
#
# COMPACT_ATOMS: atom_id res chain seq x y z
N MET A 1 -31.85 89.21 -6.62
CA MET A 1 -30.61 90.02 -6.54
C MET A 1 -29.41 89.10 -6.35
N VAL A 2 -28.43 89.24 -7.28
CA VAL A 2 -27.01 89.02 -7.11
C VAL A 2 -26.55 87.55 -7.18
N HIS A 3 -26.10 87.19 -8.18
CA HIS A 3 -24.89 86.91 -9.01
C HIS A 3 -23.89 85.81 -8.50
N PRO A 4 -23.28 85.10 -9.40
CA PRO A 4 -22.50 83.85 -9.17
C PRO A 4 -20.99 84.15 -9.06
N MET A 5 -20.24 83.18 -8.50
CA MET A 5 -18.81 83.12 -8.71
C MET A 5 -18.42 81.76 -9.22
N ALA A 6 -17.82 81.71 -10.38
CA ALA A 6 -17.13 80.58 -10.96
C ALA A 6 -15.76 80.43 -10.33
N GLY A 7 -15.40 79.22 -9.93
CA GLY A 7 -14.08 78.84 -9.46
C GLY A 7 -13.50 77.74 -10.32
N THR A 8 -12.45 78.09 -11.05
CA THR A 8 -11.66 77.18 -11.90
C THR A 8 -10.83 76.18 -11.07
N ALA A 9 -11.21 74.96 -11.05
CA ALA A 9 -10.39 73.86 -10.56
C ALA A 9 -10.51 72.65 -11.53
N GLY A 10 -9.61 72.57 -12.47
CA GLY A 10 -9.80 71.54 -13.48
C GLY A 10 -8.56 71.04 -14.22
N LYS A 11 -7.35 71.47 -13.92
CA LYS A 11 -6.19 70.95 -14.67
C LYS A 11 -5.08 70.26 -13.86
N ASP A 12 -5.01 70.44 -12.55
CA ASP A 12 -3.95 69.80 -11.74
C ASP A 12 -4.33 68.44 -11.18
N SER A 13 -5.64 68.11 -11.06
CA SER A 13 -6.07 66.80 -10.61
C SER A 13 -5.90 65.68 -11.63
N LEU A 14 -6.01 66.03 -12.94
CA LEU A 14 -5.82 65.03 -14.01
C LEU A 14 -4.36 64.56 -14.15
N LYS A 15 -3.39 65.46 -13.93
CA LYS A 15 -1.96 65.11 -13.99
C LYS A 15 -1.52 64.20 -12.84
N LYS A 16 -2.07 64.39 -11.65
CA LYS A 16 -1.77 63.50 -10.48
C LYS A 16 -2.36 62.11 -10.65
N VAL A 17 -3.55 61.98 -11.22
CA VAL A 17 -4.18 60.68 -11.47
C VAL A 17 -3.42 59.90 -12.55
N VAL A 18 -2.94 60.54 -13.61
CA VAL A 18 -2.15 59.91 -14.68
C VAL A 18 -0.80 59.40 -14.15
N TRP A 19 -0.13 60.14 -13.26
CA TRP A 19 1.12 59.67 -12.64
C TRP A 19 0.95 58.52 -11.67
N VAL A 20 -0.15 58.45 -10.90
CA VAL A 20 -0.44 57.33 -10.00
C VAL A 20 -0.79 56.06 -10.79
N VAL A 21 -1.53 56.19 -11.89
CA VAL A 21 -1.87 55.02 -12.75
C VAL A 21 -0.63 54.52 -13.50
N VAL A 22 0.26 55.39 -13.98
CA VAL A 22 1.52 54.96 -14.65
C VAL A 22 2.47 54.33 -13.62
N PHE A 23 2.53 54.80 -12.36
CA PHE A 23 3.38 54.20 -11.33
C PHE A 23 2.82 52.85 -10.86
N LEU A 24 1.50 52.65 -10.77
CA LEU A 24 0.87 51.38 -10.45
C LEU A 24 0.99 50.34 -11.59
N LEU A 25 0.96 50.77 -12.85
CA LEU A 25 1.17 49.90 -14.00
C LEU A 25 2.64 49.50 -14.14
N SER A 26 3.61 50.39 -13.84
CA SER A 26 5.02 50.04 -13.87
C SER A 26 5.45 49.13 -12.74
N THR A 27 4.87 49.23 -11.54
CA THR A 27 5.11 48.29 -10.44
C THR A 27 4.44 46.94 -10.66
N ALA A 28 3.27 46.88 -11.31
CA ALA A 28 2.62 45.61 -11.69
C ALA A 28 3.42 44.87 -12.78
N PHE A 29 4.02 45.61 -13.75
CA PHE A 29 4.90 44.99 -14.76
C PHE A 29 6.24 44.53 -14.18
N ALA A 30 6.81 45.25 -13.20
CA ALA A 30 8.04 44.82 -12.52
C ALA A 30 7.80 43.59 -11.63
N LEU A 31 6.65 43.48 -10.97
CA LEU A 31 6.26 42.28 -10.20
C LEU A 31 5.94 41.09 -11.09
N LEU A 32 5.36 41.28 -12.29
CA LEU A 32 5.17 40.20 -13.27
C LEU A 32 6.50 39.73 -13.89
N ALA A 33 7.46 40.61 -14.13
CA ALA A 33 8.77 40.27 -14.71
C ALA A 33 9.67 39.50 -13.73
N TRP A 34 9.48 39.65 -12.42
CA TRP A 34 10.24 38.89 -11.40
C TRP A 34 9.64 37.53 -11.07
N THR A 35 8.37 37.28 -11.42
CA THR A 35 7.73 35.97 -11.18
C THR A 35 7.87 35.01 -12.37
N LEU A 36 8.19 35.49 -13.58
CA LEU A 36 8.34 34.65 -14.77
C LEU A 36 9.57 33.73 -14.77
N PRO A 37 10.78 34.14 -14.31
CA PRO A 37 11.90 33.19 -14.26
C PRO A 37 11.75 32.12 -13.17
N ALA A 38 11.08 32.43 -12.05
CA ALA A 38 10.82 31.43 -10.99
C ALA A 38 9.82 30.36 -11.43
N ARG A 39 8.79 30.73 -12.20
CA ARG A 39 7.83 29.77 -12.79
C ARG A 39 8.47 28.92 -13.90
N SER A 40 9.36 29.48 -14.72
CA SER A 40 10.04 28.72 -15.76
C SER A 40 11.11 27.76 -15.19
N GLN A 41 11.79 28.13 -14.10
CA GLN A 41 12.71 27.25 -13.38
C GLN A 41 11.95 26.14 -12.60
N ALA A 42 10.82 26.46 -11.99
CA ALA A 42 9.96 25.49 -11.33
C ALA A 42 9.33 24.52 -12.37
N ALA A 43 8.93 25.01 -13.52
CA ALA A 43 8.43 24.18 -14.63
C ALA A 43 9.54 23.30 -15.25
N LYS A 44 10.78 23.81 -15.41
CA LYS A 44 11.94 23.02 -15.84
C LYS A 44 12.37 22.00 -14.78
N ALA A 45 12.32 22.35 -13.49
CA ALA A 45 12.56 21.40 -12.40
C ALA A 45 11.46 20.33 -12.32
N ALA A 46 10.20 20.69 -12.58
CA ALA A 46 9.09 19.73 -12.66
C ALA A 46 9.24 18.76 -13.84
N SER A 47 9.76 19.20 -14.98
CA SER A 47 9.98 18.35 -16.16
C SER A 47 11.09 17.31 -15.97
N SER A 48 12.03 17.51 -15.03
CA SER A 48 13.07 16.53 -14.72
C SER A 48 12.61 15.43 -13.76
N VAL A 49 11.45 15.60 -13.13
CA VAL A 49 10.86 14.66 -12.13
C VAL A 49 9.81 13.74 -12.77
N THR A 50 9.27 14.08 -13.95
CA THR A 50 8.33 13.21 -14.67
C THR A 50 9.05 12.03 -15.32
N ALA A 51 8.45 10.84 -15.24
CA ALA A 51 8.95 9.66 -15.94
C ALA A 51 9.00 9.94 -17.45
N LYS A 52 10.11 9.58 -18.10
CA LYS A 52 10.17 9.61 -19.55
C LYS A 52 9.32 8.48 -20.14
N PRO A 53 8.79 8.64 -21.36
CA PRO A 53 8.07 7.55 -22.01
C PRO A 53 8.91 6.26 -22.00
N GLY A 54 8.32 5.17 -21.52
CA GLY A 54 8.99 3.88 -21.40
C GLY A 54 9.78 3.65 -20.11
N GLU A 55 9.83 4.61 -19.18
CA GLU A 55 10.38 4.41 -17.85
C GLU A 55 9.31 3.96 -16.83
N TRP A 56 9.77 3.34 -15.73
CA TRP A 56 8.97 2.93 -14.57
C TRP A 56 9.66 3.39 -13.30
N ARG A 57 9.42 4.64 -12.88
CA ARG A 57 10.22 5.33 -11.85
C ARG A 57 9.81 5.07 -10.40
N TYR A 58 8.63 4.54 -10.16
CA TYR A 58 8.09 4.30 -8.83
C TYR A 58 7.64 2.85 -8.68
N LEU A 59 7.53 2.37 -7.46
CA LEU A 59 7.04 1.01 -7.17
C LEU A 59 5.76 0.67 -7.96
N ASN A 60 4.82 1.59 -8.02
CA ASN A 60 3.52 1.43 -8.68
C ASN A 60 3.45 2.19 -10.02
N GLY A 61 4.57 2.37 -10.72
CA GLY A 61 4.67 3.03 -12.02
C GLY A 61 4.89 4.54 -11.94
N ASP A 62 4.01 5.22 -11.26
CA ASP A 62 4.02 6.66 -11.07
C ASP A 62 3.82 7.06 -9.59
N SER A 63 3.92 8.36 -9.29
CA SER A 63 3.71 8.87 -7.94
C SER A 63 2.25 8.82 -7.48
N LEU A 64 1.31 8.63 -8.41
CA LEU A 64 -0.13 8.49 -8.15
C LEU A 64 -0.52 7.05 -7.83
N SER A 65 0.42 6.09 -7.98
CA SER A 65 0.24 4.64 -7.77
C SER A 65 -0.75 3.99 -8.72
N THR A 66 -0.87 4.48 -9.96
CA THR A 66 -1.88 3.99 -10.93
C THR A 66 -1.60 2.61 -11.49
N ARG A 67 -0.34 2.17 -11.53
CA ARG A 67 0.13 0.93 -12.19
C ARG A 67 -0.17 0.88 -13.68
N TYR A 68 -0.36 2.03 -14.26
CA TYR A 68 -0.62 2.18 -15.68
C TYR A 68 0.64 2.49 -16.46
N SER A 69 0.75 1.89 -17.64
CA SER A 69 1.75 2.24 -18.66
C SER A 69 1.07 2.43 -20.01
N PRO A 70 1.37 3.50 -20.76
CA PRO A 70 0.82 3.72 -22.09
C PRO A 70 1.47 2.83 -23.17
N LEU A 71 2.39 1.94 -22.81
CA LEU A 71 3.05 1.03 -23.75
C LEU A 71 2.06 0.01 -24.32
N ASP A 72 2.17 -0.30 -25.61
CA ASP A 72 1.24 -1.14 -26.37
C ASP A 72 1.90 -2.08 -27.39
N GLN A 73 3.24 -2.17 -27.42
CA GLN A 73 3.94 -3.11 -28.28
C GLN A 73 3.56 -4.57 -27.92
N ILE A 74 3.41 -4.85 -26.62
CA ILE A 74 2.83 -6.10 -26.13
C ILE A 74 1.32 -5.87 -26.01
N ASN A 75 0.54 -6.67 -26.76
CA ASN A 75 -0.90 -6.51 -26.90
C ASN A 75 -1.63 -7.87 -27.00
N LYS A 76 -2.94 -7.87 -27.22
CA LYS A 76 -3.78 -9.09 -27.27
C LYS A 76 -3.34 -10.12 -28.31
N ASP A 77 -2.73 -9.69 -29.41
CA ASP A 77 -2.41 -10.55 -30.54
C ASP A 77 -1.07 -11.31 -30.34
N ASN A 78 -0.17 -10.74 -29.50
CA ASN A 78 1.21 -11.26 -29.31
C ASN A 78 1.58 -11.60 -27.86
N PHE A 79 0.72 -11.36 -26.87
CA PHE A 79 1.03 -11.64 -25.47
C PHE A 79 1.46 -13.10 -25.23
N LYS A 80 0.79 -14.06 -25.86
CA LYS A 80 1.09 -15.50 -25.75
C LYS A 80 2.46 -15.90 -26.30
N ASP A 81 3.06 -15.04 -27.12
CA ASP A 81 4.35 -15.29 -27.78
C ASP A 81 5.54 -14.75 -26.96
N LEU A 82 5.28 -14.16 -25.80
CA LEU A 82 6.30 -13.68 -24.88
C LEU A 82 7.21 -14.83 -24.44
N LYS A 83 8.52 -14.56 -24.41
CA LYS A 83 9.57 -15.47 -23.93
C LYS A 83 10.38 -14.80 -22.82
N ILE A 84 11.07 -15.60 -22.03
CA ILE A 84 12.05 -15.08 -21.07
C ILE A 84 13.21 -14.49 -21.88
N ALA A 85 13.38 -13.16 -21.80
CA ALA A 85 14.48 -12.47 -22.44
C ALA A 85 15.77 -12.63 -21.65
N TRP A 86 15.68 -12.55 -20.32
CA TRP A 86 16.79 -12.72 -19.39
C TRP A 86 16.29 -13.00 -17.96
N ARG A 87 17.20 -13.50 -17.11
CA ARG A 87 16.99 -13.76 -15.69
C ARG A 87 18.17 -13.22 -14.90
N TRP A 88 17.92 -12.70 -13.71
CA TRP A 88 18.96 -12.24 -12.79
C TRP A 88 18.71 -12.79 -11.38
N LYS A 89 19.75 -13.33 -10.76
CA LYS A 89 19.76 -13.73 -9.34
C LYS A 89 20.79 -12.88 -8.63
N ALA A 90 20.42 -12.27 -7.50
CA ALA A 90 21.41 -11.65 -6.64
C ALA A 90 22.39 -12.72 -6.13
N ALA A 91 23.66 -12.53 -6.40
CA ALA A 91 24.73 -13.41 -5.86
C ALA A 91 24.97 -13.06 -4.38
N ILE A 92 23.98 -13.34 -3.53
CA ILE A 92 24.06 -13.13 -2.09
C ILE A 92 24.23 -14.50 -1.46
N GLY A 93 25.22 -14.62 -0.56
CA GLY A 93 25.40 -15.83 0.22
C GLY A 93 24.15 -16.21 1.00
N PRO A 94 24.05 -17.46 1.47
CA PRO A 94 22.90 -17.89 2.25
C PRO A 94 22.68 -16.92 3.41
N ALA A 95 21.43 -16.53 3.64
CA ALA A 95 21.09 -15.77 4.83
C ALA A 95 21.57 -16.54 6.06
N PRO A 96 22.16 -15.87 7.06
CA PRO A 96 22.61 -16.57 8.26
C PRO A 96 21.47 -17.41 8.82
N SER A 97 21.74 -18.68 9.12
CA SER A 97 20.77 -19.63 9.68
C SER A 97 20.17 -19.20 11.03
N SER A 98 20.70 -18.10 11.61
CA SER A 98 20.22 -17.47 12.85
C SER A 98 19.09 -16.47 12.67
N LEU A 99 18.56 -16.28 11.46
CA LEU A 99 17.41 -15.41 11.20
C LEU A 99 16.08 -16.10 11.56
N GLY A 100 16.00 -16.65 12.77
CA GLY A 100 14.75 -16.99 13.42
C GLY A 100 13.98 -15.71 13.69
N GLY A 101 13.11 -15.31 12.81
CA GLY A 101 12.17 -14.22 12.97
C GLY A 101 10.82 -14.70 12.54
N THR A 102 9.82 -14.33 13.28
CA THR A 102 8.43 -14.47 12.92
C THR A 102 8.15 -13.65 11.65
N ALA A 103 8.52 -14.20 10.50
CA ALA A 103 7.98 -13.70 9.24
C ALA A 103 6.47 -13.80 9.35
N GLN A 104 5.75 -12.77 8.97
CA GLN A 104 4.30 -12.86 8.87
C GLN A 104 3.88 -14.18 8.20
N GLY A 105 3.29 -15.04 8.97
CA GLY A 105 2.66 -16.28 8.53
C GLY A 105 3.65 -17.37 8.17
N ASN A 106 4.27 -17.97 9.13
CA ASN A 106 5.01 -19.24 9.16
C ASN A 106 6.51 -19.06 9.38
N GLY A 107 6.96 -18.80 10.55
CA GLY A 107 8.31 -18.87 11.12
C GLY A 107 9.46 -19.60 10.40
N ASP A 108 9.43 -19.69 9.08
CA ASP A 108 10.41 -20.39 8.27
C ASP A 108 11.37 -19.37 7.63
N PRO A 109 12.61 -19.26 8.17
CA PRO A 109 13.63 -18.39 7.60
C PRO A 109 14.01 -18.76 6.15
N VAL A 110 13.76 -19.98 5.74
CA VAL A 110 13.99 -20.46 4.39
C VAL A 110 13.03 -19.81 3.40
N LEU A 111 11.76 -19.59 3.76
CA LEU A 111 10.79 -18.92 2.92
C LEU A 111 11.15 -17.45 2.63
N ALA A 112 11.84 -16.76 3.53
CA ALA A 112 12.26 -15.38 3.32
C ALA A 112 13.30 -15.23 2.19
N MET A 113 14.13 -16.23 1.94
CA MET A 113 15.10 -16.23 0.82
C MET A 113 14.44 -16.55 -0.52
N TYR A 114 13.37 -17.30 -0.49
CA TYR A 114 12.69 -17.79 -1.71
C TYR A 114 11.53 -16.89 -2.12
N LYS A 115 11.13 -15.94 -1.26
CA LYS A 115 10.06 -14.99 -1.50
C LYS A 115 10.63 -13.57 -1.62
N SER A 116 10.56 -12.97 -2.79
CA SER A 116 10.82 -11.54 -2.98
C SER A 116 9.53 -10.81 -3.34
N GLU A 117 9.27 -9.71 -2.65
CA GLU A 117 8.18 -8.77 -2.96
C GLU A 117 8.72 -7.52 -3.71
N ALA A 118 10.01 -7.49 -4.00
CA ALA A 118 10.65 -6.34 -4.61
C ALA A 118 10.22 -6.17 -6.07
N THR A 119 9.71 -5.00 -6.38
CA THR A 119 9.41 -4.57 -7.76
C THR A 119 10.52 -3.62 -8.19
N PRO A 120 11.24 -3.89 -9.28
CA PRO A 120 12.27 -3.01 -9.77
C PRO A 120 11.66 -1.69 -10.27
N ILE A 121 12.48 -0.64 -10.26
CA ILE A 121 12.20 0.60 -11.00
C ILE A 121 13.15 0.68 -12.18
N MET A 122 12.71 1.29 -13.30
CA MET A 122 13.54 1.44 -14.50
C MET A 122 13.71 2.91 -14.85
N VAL A 123 14.96 3.36 -14.88
CA VAL A 123 15.35 4.74 -15.24
C VAL A 123 16.54 4.71 -16.17
N GLY A 124 16.44 5.35 -17.32
CA GLY A 124 17.55 5.51 -18.26
C GLY A 124 18.15 4.20 -18.78
N GLY A 125 17.36 3.12 -18.88
CA GLY A 125 17.83 1.80 -19.32
C GLY A 125 18.47 0.96 -18.21
N ILE A 126 18.39 1.39 -16.96
CA ILE A 126 18.90 0.66 -15.79
C ILE A 126 17.73 0.29 -14.89
N LEU A 127 17.66 -0.97 -14.49
CA LEU A 127 16.77 -1.44 -13.43
C LEU A 127 17.48 -1.32 -12.09
N TYR A 128 16.75 -0.83 -11.09
CA TYR A 128 17.22 -0.79 -9.70
C TYR A 128 16.26 -1.60 -8.83
N GLU A 129 16.81 -2.46 -7.99
CA GLU A 129 16.02 -3.38 -7.17
C GLU A 129 16.65 -3.59 -5.80
N SER A 130 15.84 -3.92 -4.81
CA SER A 130 16.29 -4.48 -3.54
C SER A 130 16.19 -6.02 -3.59
N ALA A 131 17.16 -6.71 -3.01
CA ALA A 131 17.19 -8.17 -3.01
C ALA A 131 17.76 -8.72 -1.70
N GLY A 132 17.54 -10.01 -1.45
CA GLY A 132 18.10 -10.75 -0.32
C GLY A 132 17.57 -10.35 1.05
N GLY A 133 17.98 -11.12 2.07
CA GLY A 133 17.51 -10.95 3.45
C GLY A 133 18.07 -9.73 4.18
N GLN A 134 19.17 -9.13 3.69
CA GLN A 134 19.78 -7.93 4.28
C GLN A 134 19.48 -6.65 3.48
N ARG A 135 18.54 -6.72 2.53
CA ARG A 135 18.17 -5.60 1.65
C ARG A 135 19.35 -4.97 0.94
N VAL A 136 20.08 -5.77 0.21
CA VAL A 136 21.05 -5.27 -0.76
C VAL A 136 20.33 -4.49 -1.86
N ALA A 137 21.03 -3.53 -2.48
CA ALA A 137 20.54 -2.83 -3.65
C ALA A 137 21.39 -3.17 -4.87
N ALA A 138 20.75 -3.35 -6.02
CA ALA A 138 21.43 -3.69 -7.26
C ALA A 138 21.01 -2.77 -8.41
N ALA A 139 21.93 -2.55 -9.35
CA ALA A 139 21.63 -2.01 -10.67
C ALA A 139 21.89 -3.06 -11.73
N ILE A 140 20.95 -3.17 -12.67
CA ILE A 140 20.93 -4.21 -13.70
C ILE A 140 20.65 -3.53 -15.04
N ASP A 141 21.41 -3.90 -16.06
CA ASP A 141 21.13 -3.44 -17.43
C ASP A 141 19.76 -3.98 -17.88
N ALA A 142 18.86 -3.09 -18.22
CA ALA A 142 17.46 -3.43 -18.48
C ALA A 142 17.26 -4.21 -19.79
N ALA A 143 18.21 -4.17 -20.72
CA ALA A 143 18.14 -4.90 -21.99
C ALA A 143 18.65 -6.34 -21.85
N THR A 144 19.64 -6.58 -20.97
CA THR A 144 20.41 -7.83 -20.94
C THR A 144 20.32 -8.59 -19.63
N GLY A 145 19.85 -7.98 -18.55
CA GLY A 145 19.86 -8.56 -17.21
C GLY A 145 21.25 -8.61 -16.56
N LYS A 146 22.27 -7.97 -17.18
CA LYS A 146 23.63 -7.94 -16.62
C LYS A 146 23.67 -7.04 -15.40
N GLN A 147 24.17 -7.55 -14.27
CA GLN A 147 24.45 -6.75 -13.08
C GLN A 147 25.53 -5.72 -13.35
N LEU A 148 25.23 -4.45 -13.08
CA LEU A 148 26.15 -3.32 -13.22
C LEU A 148 26.90 -3.08 -11.93
N TRP A 149 26.17 -3.06 -10.81
CA TRP A 149 26.74 -3.00 -9.46
C TRP A 149 25.81 -3.69 -8.45
N LEU A 150 26.37 -4.07 -7.32
CA LEU A 150 25.68 -4.61 -6.15
C LEU A 150 26.21 -3.90 -4.90
N TRP A 151 25.32 -3.34 -4.10
CA TRP A 151 25.62 -2.84 -2.76
C TRP A 151 25.14 -3.87 -1.73
N GLU A 152 26.06 -4.47 -0.99
CA GLU A 152 25.77 -5.61 -0.11
C GLU A 152 25.27 -5.22 1.29
N GLY A 153 25.00 -3.93 1.51
CA GLY A 153 24.54 -3.43 2.81
C GLY A 153 25.64 -2.72 3.59
N MET A 154 25.37 -2.47 4.86
CA MET A 154 26.29 -1.84 5.81
C MET A 154 26.26 -2.59 7.14
N ASP A 155 27.25 -2.35 7.99
CA ASP A 155 27.21 -2.81 9.39
C ASP A 155 26.15 -2.00 10.16
N GLU A 156 25.15 -2.67 10.66
CA GLU A 156 24.01 -2.10 11.39
C GLU A 156 24.10 -2.34 12.91
N GLY A 157 25.28 -2.81 13.40
CA GLY A 157 25.50 -3.08 14.82
C GLY A 157 24.59 -4.18 15.39
N GLY A 158 24.10 -5.07 14.52
CA GLY A 158 23.21 -6.18 14.90
C GLY A 158 21.74 -5.80 15.03
N ARG A 159 21.33 -4.56 14.70
CA ARG A 159 19.91 -4.14 14.68
C ARG A 159 19.10 -4.91 13.65
N ASP A 160 19.70 -5.24 12.52
CA ASP A 160 19.14 -6.09 11.47
C ASP A 160 18.59 -7.42 12.01
N ARG A 161 19.25 -8.00 13.02
CA ARG A 161 18.84 -9.29 13.62
C ARG A 161 17.55 -9.21 14.44
N LYS A 162 17.21 -8.02 14.95
CA LYS A 162 16.01 -7.76 15.76
C LYS A 162 14.88 -7.13 14.95
N ALA A 163 15.13 -6.78 13.70
CA ALA A 163 14.17 -6.08 12.86
C ALA A 163 12.96 -6.95 12.52
N PRO A 164 11.75 -6.36 12.44
CA PRO A 164 10.53 -7.10 12.14
C PRO A 164 10.45 -7.55 10.68
N ARG A 165 11.01 -6.78 9.76
CA ARG A 165 10.88 -6.98 8.31
C ARG A 165 12.24 -7.28 7.70
N ARG A 166 12.67 -8.55 7.76
CA ARG A 166 14.02 -8.97 7.35
C ARG A 166 14.16 -9.37 5.89
N ASN A 167 13.07 -9.46 5.14
CA ASN A 167 13.10 -9.78 3.71
C ASN A 167 13.64 -8.61 2.86
N ALA A 168 13.76 -8.82 1.54
CA ALA A 168 14.24 -7.84 0.58
C ALA A 168 13.49 -6.50 0.59
N GLY A 169 12.33 -6.41 1.25
CA GLY A 169 11.44 -5.28 1.12
C GLY A 169 10.73 -5.29 -0.23
N ARG A 170 10.14 -4.15 -0.62
CA ARG A 170 9.37 -4.04 -1.86
C ARG A 170 10.04 -3.24 -2.96
N GLY A 171 11.27 -2.78 -2.74
CA GLY A 171 12.05 -2.06 -3.75
C GLY A 171 12.87 -0.91 -3.18
N VAL A 172 13.32 -0.06 -4.08
CA VAL A 172 14.15 1.13 -3.83
C VAL A 172 13.48 2.36 -4.44
N ALA A 173 14.00 3.56 -4.13
CA ALA A 173 13.50 4.80 -4.72
C ALA A 173 14.62 5.54 -5.45
N TYR A 174 14.26 6.24 -6.52
CA TYR A 174 15.18 7.01 -7.35
C TYR A 174 14.96 8.52 -7.16
N TRP A 175 16.05 9.25 -7.14
CA TRP A 175 16.09 10.71 -7.11
C TRP A 175 17.11 11.28 -8.07
N THR A 176 16.78 12.44 -8.65
CA THR A 176 17.73 13.26 -9.41
C THR A 176 17.40 14.75 -9.29
N ASP A 177 18.43 15.57 -9.32
CA ASP A 177 18.31 17.03 -9.52
C ASP A 177 18.76 17.47 -10.93
N GLY A 178 18.96 16.50 -11.82
CA GLY A 178 19.47 16.71 -13.18
C GLY A 178 21.01 16.71 -13.30
N LYS A 179 21.73 16.71 -12.18
CA LYS A 179 23.20 16.60 -12.11
C LYS A 179 23.64 15.34 -11.39
N GLU A 180 23.06 15.09 -10.25
CA GLU A 180 23.25 13.88 -9.45
C GLU A 180 22.06 12.95 -9.58
N GLU A 181 22.33 11.66 -9.44
CA GLU A 181 21.34 10.58 -9.43
C GLU A 181 21.60 9.68 -8.23
N ARG A 182 20.58 9.41 -7.45
CA ARG A 182 20.68 8.63 -6.20
C ARG A 182 19.62 7.54 -6.14
N ILE A 183 19.99 6.42 -5.54
CA ILE A 183 19.07 5.36 -5.11
C ILE A 183 18.95 5.43 -3.59
N PHE A 184 17.73 5.50 -3.10
CA PHE A 184 17.44 5.42 -1.67
C PHE A 184 16.95 4.02 -1.33
N VAL A 185 17.53 3.45 -0.29
CA VAL A 185 17.12 2.18 0.30
C VAL A 185 16.99 2.36 1.81
N VAL A 186 15.95 1.77 2.40
CA VAL A 186 15.85 1.65 3.86
C VAL A 186 16.33 0.26 4.23
N THR A 187 17.38 0.19 5.04
CA THR A 187 17.98 -1.07 5.47
C THR A 187 17.10 -1.83 6.46
N THR A 188 17.45 -3.07 6.71
CA THR A 188 16.73 -3.93 7.67
C THR A 188 16.74 -3.34 9.07
N GLY A 189 17.89 -2.80 9.54
CA GLY A 189 18.05 -2.14 10.85
C GLY A 189 17.60 -0.68 10.89
N PHE A 190 16.80 -0.25 9.91
CA PHE A 190 16.13 1.04 9.86
C PHE A 190 17.09 2.22 9.71
N TYR A 191 17.95 2.17 8.67
CA TYR A 191 18.73 3.29 8.17
C TYR A 191 18.24 3.70 6.78
N LEU A 192 18.16 5.00 6.51
CA LEU A 192 17.94 5.52 5.15
C LEU A 192 19.32 5.76 4.51
N VAL A 193 19.65 5.01 3.48
CA VAL A 193 20.92 5.08 2.76
C VAL A 193 20.72 5.71 1.39
N ALA A 194 21.62 6.63 1.00
CA ALA A 194 21.69 7.20 -0.33
C ALA A 194 22.89 6.63 -1.09
N LEU A 195 22.64 5.94 -2.19
CA LEU A 195 23.66 5.38 -3.07
C LEU A 195 23.75 6.21 -4.36
N ASN A 196 24.96 6.41 -4.88
CA ASN A 196 25.13 6.94 -6.23
C ASN A 196 24.52 5.95 -7.24
N ALA A 197 23.57 6.39 -8.05
CA ALA A 197 22.82 5.50 -8.94
C ALA A 197 23.70 4.81 -9.98
N LYS A 198 24.82 5.41 -10.39
CA LYS A 198 25.74 4.86 -11.40
C LYS A 198 26.73 3.84 -10.82
N THR A 199 27.10 3.98 -9.54
CA THR A 199 28.20 3.20 -8.98
C THR A 199 27.81 2.32 -7.81
N GLY A 200 26.64 2.52 -7.19
CA GLY A 200 26.22 1.83 -5.97
C GLY A 200 26.97 2.27 -4.70
N VAL A 201 27.89 3.25 -4.81
CA VAL A 201 28.68 3.72 -3.66
C VAL A 201 27.82 4.67 -2.80
N PRO A 202 27.84 4.54 -1.45
CA PRO A 202 27.17 5.48 -0.57
C PRO A 202 27.62 6.93 -0.77
N VAL A 203 26.67 7.85 -0.85
CA VAL A 203 26.91 9.29 -1.04
C VAL A 203 27.31 9.91 0.29
N LYS A 204 28.59 10.09 0.53
CA LYS A 204 29.17 10.50 1.84
C LYS A 204 28.60 11.81 2.40
N SER A 205 28.09 12.71 1.54
CA SER A 205 27.47 13.99 1.94
C SER A 205 26.03 13.83 2.44
N PHE A 206 25.46 12.63 2.38
CA PHE A 206 24.12 12.35 2.87
C PHE A 206 24.19 11.77 4.28
N GLY A 207 23.55 12.45 5.25
CA GLY A 207 23.60 12.05 6.65
C GLY A 207 25.02 11.87 7.19
N THR A 208 25.27 10.77 7.86
CA THR A 208 26.59 10.36 8.34
C THR A 208 27.13 9.23 7.47
N GLY A 209 28.14 9.54 6.64
CA GLY A 209 28.79 8.53 5.81
C GLY A 209 27.93 7.93 4.68
N GLY A 210 26.84 8.56 4.31
CA GLY A 210 25.88 8.09 3.29
C GLY A 210 24.59 7.56 3.86
N ALA A 211 24.37 7.62 5.18
CA ALA A 211 23.21 7.07 5.86
C ALA A 211 22.63 8.01 6.92
N VAL A 212 21.33 7.91 7.16
CA VAL A 212 20.62 8.52 8.28
C VAL A 212 20.09 7.41 9.19
N ASP A 213 20.37 7.51 10.48
CA ASP A 213 19.85 6.61 11.51
C ASP A 213 18.41 6.99 11.86
N LEU A 214 17.45 6.33 11.23
CA LEU A 214 16.03 6.66 11.37
C LEU A 214 15.49 6.44 12.79
N MET A 215 16.09 5.54 13.58
CA MET A 215 15.67 5.34 14.97
C MET A 215 16.01 6.55 15.83
N LYS A 216 17.18 7.18 15.60
CA LYS A 216 17.55 8.41 16.31
C LYS A 216 16.64 9.58 15.94
N GLU A 217 16.22 9.65 14.69
CA GLU A 217 15.37 10.72 14.19
C GLU A 217 13.90 10.61 14.65
N LEU A 218 13.48 9.49 15.26
CA LEU A 218 12.16 9.36 15.88
C LEU A 218 12.01 10.24 17.12
N HIS A 219 13.10 10.56 17.81
CA HIS A 219 13.11 11.33 19.06
C HIS A 219 12.14 10.77 20.12
N VAL A 220 12.13 9.45 20.27
CA VAL A 220 11.40 8.73 21.32
C VAL A 220 12.37 8.07 22.28
N ASP A 221 11.88 7.73 23.47
CA ASP A 221 12.66 6.98 24.45
C ASP A 221 12.90 5.55 23.98
N PHE A 222 14.17 5.16 23.84
CA PHE A 222 14.56 3.87 23.28
C PHE A 222 14.62 2.73 24.29
N ASP A 223 14.43 2.95 25.57
CA ASP A 223 14.42 1.87 26.56
C ASP A 223 13.28 0.86 26.32
N HIS A 224 12.29 1.27 25.53
CA HIS A 224 11.16 0.46 25.12
C HIS A 224 11.04 0.27 23.59
N VAL A 225 12.08 0.61 22.82
CA VAL A 225 12.04 0.41 21.37
C VAL A 225 12.10 -1.05 21.04
N SER A 226 11.00 -1.57 20.70
CA SER A 226 10.89 -2.83 20.01
C SER A 226 10.82 -2.59 18.50
N ARG A 227 10.68 -3.46 17.79
CA ARG A 227 10.56 -3.93 16.41
C ARG A 227 9.98 -2.91 15.42
N ILE A 228 10.76 -1.84 15.08
CA ILE A 228 10.48 -0.95 13.96
C ILE A 228 11.38 -1.30 12.76
N GLY A 229 10.84 -1.18 11.58
CA GLY A 229 11.52 -1.41 10.31
C GLY A 229 10.80 -0.74 9.16
N ASN A 230 10.89 -1.35 7.98
CA ASN A 230 10.30 -0.82 6.77
C ASN A 230 9.86 -1.96 5.86
N SER A 231 8.76 -1.80 5.12
CA SER A 231 8.30 -2.77 4.11
C SER A 231 8.32 -2.17 2.71
N SER A 232 7.73 -0.99 2.54
CA SER A 232 7.61 -0.31 1.25
C SER A 232 8.80 0.63 1.01
N PRO A 233 9.26 0.84 -0.22
CA PRO A 233 10.34 1.77 -0.50
C PRO A 233 9.97 3.19 -0.07
N PRO A 234 10.96 4.07 0.20
CA PRO A 234 10.71 5.47 0.42
C PRO A 234 9.97 6.08 -0.77
N MET A 235 9.06 7.03 -0.50
CA MET A 235 8.46 7.84 -1.56
C MET A 235 9.31 9.08 -1.77
N VAL A 236 9.80 9.25 -3.00
CA VAL A 236 10.64 10.40 -3.36
C VAL A 236 9.90 11.31 -4.32
N TYR A 237 9.76 12.57 -3.94
CA TYR A 237 9.26 13.59 -4.85
C TYR A 237 10.00 14.91 -4.67
N ARG A 238 10.55 15.47 -5.78
CA ARG A 238 11.48 16.60 -5.75
C ARG A 238 12.65 16.33 -4.77
N ASN A 239 12.85 17.17 -3.78
CA ASN A 239 13.93 17.00 -2.79
C ASN A 239 13.44 16.43 -1.45
N THR A 240 12.28 15.81 -1.43
CA THR A 240 11.70 15.21 -0.22
C THR A 240 11.66 13.69 -0.36
N VAL A 241 12.26 13.01 0.62
CA VAL A 241 12.25 11.54 0.77
C VAL A 241 11.38 11.23 1.98
N ILE A 242 10.21 10.63 1.78
CA ILE A 242 9.28 10.23 2.84
C ILE A 242 9.53 8.75 3.14
N VAL A 243 9.78 8.42 4.40
CA VAL A 243 10.03 7.05 4.85
C VAL A 243 8.78 6.46 5.48
N PRO A 244 8.22 5.37 4.92
CA PRO A 244 7.08 4.66 5.48
C PRO A 244 7.57 3.61 6.51
N PRO A 245 7.35 3.80 7.83
CA PRO A 245 7.74 2.83 8.84
C PRO A 245 6.77 1.65 8.86
N ALA A 246 7.26 0.49 9.27
CA ALA A 246 6.46 -0.73 9.48
C ALA A 246 6.86 -1.38 10.81
N LEU A 247 5.88 -1.74 11.61
CA LEU A 247 6.08 -2.33 12.93
C LEU A 247 5.46 -3.73 13.00
N GLU A 248 5.75 -4.49 14.05
CA GLU A 248 5.10 -5.77 14.37
C GLU A 248 4.33 -5.76 15.69
N GLU A 249 4.43 -4.67 16.40
CA GLU A 249 3.91 -4.54 17.76
C GLU A 249 2.39 -4.51 17.83
N GLY A 250 1.71 -4.16 16.75
CA GLY A 250 0.26 -4.25 16.67
C GLY A 250 -0.24 -5.69 16.79
N PHE A 251 0.43 -6.61 16.07
CA PHE A 251 0.00 -8.00 15.94
C PHE A 251 0.42 -8.91 17.10
N THR A 252 1.60 -8.68 17.68
CA THR A 252 2.17 -9.46 18.78
C THR A 252 2.89 -8.56 19.77
N PRO A 253 2.17 -7.69 20.47
CA PRO A 253 2.80 -6.77 21.42
C PRO A 253 3.36 -7.52 22.62
N ASP A 254 4.52 -7.10 23.09
CA ASP A 254 5.13 -7.60 24.32
C ASP A 254 4.69 -6.78 25.55
N SER A 255 4.20 -5.56 25.32
CA SER A 255 3.78 -4.60 26.34
C SER A 255 2.73 -3.64 25.75
N MET A 256 1.98 -2.95 26.62
CA MET A 256 1.12 -1.84 26.17
C MET A 256 1.91 -0.61 25.74
N ARG A 257 3.21 -0.50 26.12
CA ARG A 257 4.11 0.57 25.72
C ARG A 257 4.88 0.17 24.47
N ASN A 258 4.64 0.88 23.37
CA ASN A 258 5.18 0.51 22.07
C ASN A 258 5.70 1.73 21.31
N THR A 259 6.56 1.47 20.34
CA THR A 259 7.13 2.50 19.46
C THR A 259 6.06 3.06 18.53
N PRO A 260 5.86 4.39 18.46
CA PRO A 260 4.95 4.98 17.48
C PRO A 260 5.56 4.93 16.08
N GLY A 261 4.72 4.66 15.09
CA GLY A 261 5.09 4.56 13.68
C GLY A 261 5.11 5.91 12.96
N TYR A 262 5.77 6.91 13.52
CA TYR A 262 5.85 8.25 12.95
C TYR A 262 6.40 8.26 11.53
N VAL A 263 5.74 9.00 10.63
CA VAL A 263 6.19 9.19 9.27
C VAL A 263 7.16 10.36 9.21
N MET A 264 8.37 10.10 8.72
CA MET A 264 9.45 11.09 8.65
C MET A 264 9.79 11.43 7.21
N ALA A 265 10.17 12.67 6.96
CA ALA A 265 10.70 13.10 5.67
C ALA A 265 12.05 13.77 5.80
N PHE A 266 12.89 13.55 4.78
CA PHE A 266 14.26 13.99 4.73
C PHE A 266 14.56 14.75 3.43
N ASP A 267 15.51 15.68 3.49
CA ASP A 267 16.04 16.30 2.29
C ASP A 267 16.90 15.30 1.50
N ALA A 268 16.59 15.12 0.23
CA ALA A 268 17.22 14.12 -0.63
C ALA A 268 18.72 14.36 -0.88
N ARG A 269 19.23 15.57 -0.69
CA ARG A 269 20.65 15.91 -0.88
C ARG A 269 21.46 15.69 0.39
N SER A 270 20.96 16.20 1.51
CA SER A 270 21.71 16.26 2.78
C SER A 270 21.36 15.16 3.76
N GLY A 271 20.18 14.53 3.65
CA GLY A 271 19.66 13.62 4.67
C GLY A 271 19.14 14.34 5.92
N LYS A 272 19.09 15.68 5.92
CA LYS A 272 18.52 16.43 7.05
C LYS A 272 17.03 16.19 7.14
N GLN A 273 16.53 15.89 8.34
CA GLN A 273 15.09 15.75 8.59
C GLN A 273 14.37 17.08 8.26
N LYS A 274 13.29 16.98 7.49
CA LYS A 274 12.43 18.12 7.11
C LYS A 274 11.24 18.24 8.03
N TRP A 275 10.57 17.12 8.31
CA TRP A 275 9.40 17.05 9.16
C TRP A 275 9.15 15.62 9.66
N THR A 276 8.39 15.55 10.75
CA THR A 276 7.79 14.31 11.28
C THR A 276 6.29 14.52 11.38
N PHE A 277 5.51 13.55 10.90
CA PHE A 277 4.08 13.47 11.15
C PHE A 277 3.83 12.46 12.27
N HIS A 278 3.27 12.91 13.39
CA HIS A 278 2.92 12.07 14.52
C HIS A 278 1.62 11.32 14.24
N THR A 279 1.71 10.06 13.89
CA THR A 279 0.56 9.19 13.62
C THR A 279 -0.20 8.82 14.89
N VAL A 280 0.48 8.80 16.05
CA VAL A 280 -0.08 8.94 17.39
C VAL A 280 0.20 10.37 17.83
N PRO A 281 -0.81 11.26 17.90
CA PRO A 281 -0.59 12.66 18.23
C PRO A 281 -0.13 12.81 19.68
N LYS A 282 0.81 13.74 19.91
CA LYS A 282 1.26 14.10 21.25
C LYS A 282 0.22 14.99 21.94
N ASP A 283 0.28 15.07 23.27
CA ASP A 283 -0.58 15.96 24.02
C ASP A 283 -0.53 17.39 23.47
N GLY A 284 -1.69 17.99 23.27
CA GLY A 284 -1.85 19.31 22.67
C GLY A 284 -1.86 19.34 21.14
N GLU A 285 -1.57 18.25 20.45
CA GLU A 285 -1.74 18.13 19.00
C GLU A 285 -3.18 17.73 18.65
N SER A 286 -3.64 18.14 17.47
CA SER A 286 -4.96 17.74 16.96
C SER A 286 -5.04 16.22 16.79
N GLY A 287 -6.08 15.62 17.35
CA GLY A 287 -6.29 14.17 17.38
C GLY A 287 -5.97 13.54 18.74
N ALA A 288 -5.20 14.21 19.62
CA ALA A 288 -4.92 13.71 20.97
C ALA A 288 -6.20 13.54 21.81
N GLU A 289 -7.19 14.36 21.58
CA GLU A 289 -8.52 14.30 22.21
C GLU A 289 -9.31 13.01 21.91
N THR A 290 -8.87 12.25 20.94
CA THR A 290 -9.50 10.97 20.54
C THR A 290 -8.91 9.76 21.28
N TRP A 291 -7.97 9.98 22.17
CA TRP A 291 -7.31 8.99 23.01
C TRP A 291 -7.70 9.25 24.46
N GLU A 292 -8.56 8.38 25.02
CA GLU A 292 -8.97 8.54 26.42
C GLU A 292 -7.82 8.13 27.35
N ASP A 293 -7.83 8.69 28.56
CA ASP A 293 -6.87 8.41 29.64
C ASP A 293 -5.40 8.59 29.25
N HIS A 294 -5.11 9.53 28.31
CA HIS A 294 -3.77 9.81 27.78
C HIS A 294 -3.08 8.58 27.20
N ALA A 295 -3.84 7.67 26.60
CA ALA A 295 -3.29 6.43 26.00
C ALA A 295 -2.32 6.71 24.85
N ASN A 296 -2.40 7.88 24.20
CA ASN A 296 -1.44 8.35 23.19
C ASN A 296 0.01 8.46 23.73
N ALA A 297 0.19 8.60 25.05
CA ALA A 297 1.52 8.73 25.65
C ALA A 297 2.32 7.42 25.68
N TYR A 298 1.67 6.27 25.53
CA TYR A 298 2.33 4.97 25.58
C TYR A 298 1.96 4.03 24.44
N THR A 299 0.86 4.25 23.74
CA THR A 299 0.46 3.41 22.61
C THR A 299 1.37 3.67 21.41
N GLY A 300 1.73 2.62 20.71
CA GLY A 300 2.54 2.68 19.51
C GLY A 300 1.85 2.06 18.29
N ASN A 301 2.66 1.45 17.42
CA ASN A 301 2.26 1.04 16.08
C ASN A 301 1.85 2.25 15.23
N THR A 302 0.73 2.21 14.53
CA THR A 302 0.25 3.29 13.65
C THR A 302 1.25 3.70 12.57
N GLY A 303 2.07 2.78 12.11
CA GLY A 303 2.99 3.01 11.00
C GLY A 303 2.28 3.13 9.65
N VAL A 304 3.07 3.16 8.60
CA VAL A 304 2.61 3.17 7.21
C VAL A 304 3.37 2.09 6.45
N TRP A 305 3.01 0.83 6.65
CA TRP A 305 3.71 -0.27 5.97
C TRP A 305 3.33 -0.44 4.50
N ALA A 306 2.20 0.12 4.09
CA ALA A 306 1.77 0.21 2.70
C ALA A 306 2.53 1.33 1.94
N PRO A 307 2.57 1.30 0.60
CA PRO A 307 3.20 2.38 -0.16
C PRO A 307 2.44 3.71 -0.03
N ILE A 308 3.18 4.81 -0.02
CA ILE A 308 2.67 6.18 0.00
C ILE A 308 2.47 6.68 -1.43
N SER A 309 1.42 7.47 -1.67
CA SER A 309 1.19 8.15 -2.95
C SER A 309 1.38 9.66 -2.82
N VAL A 310 1.83 10.30 -3.90
CA VAL A 310 2.06 11.75 -3.95
C VAL A 310 1.36 12.35 -5.16
N ASP A 311 0.59 13.42 -4.92
CA ASP A 311 0.04 14.26 -5.97
C ASP A 311 1.02 15.40 -6.29
N PRO A 312 1.68 15.37 -7.47
CA PRO A 312 2.64 16.38 -7.86
C PRO A 312 2.01 17.74 -8.17
N GLU A 313 0.74 17.75 -8.56
CA GLU A 313 0.00 18.96 -8.89
C GLU A 313 -0.41 19.71 -7.63
N LEU A 314 -0.89 18.97 -6.62
CA LEU A 314 -1.33 19.55 -5.35
C LEU A 314 -0.20 19.72 -4.33
N GLY A 315 0.97 19.09 -4.53
CA GLY A 315 2.06 19.09 -3.56
C GLY A 315 1.72 18.36 -2.27
N ARG A 316 1.04 17.22 -2.36
CA ARG A 316 0.50 16.48 -1.22
C ARG A 316 0.94 15.03 -1.20
N ALA A 317 1.15 14.48 -0.01
CA ALA A 317 1.34 13.05 0.21
C ALA A 317 0.13 12.46 0.93
N TYR A 318 -0.19 11.19 0.63
CA TYR A 318 -1.33 10.46 1.20
C TYR A 318 -0.81 9.23 1.90
N LEU A 319 -1.01 9.18 3.21
CA LEU A 319 -0.47 8.21 4.14
C LEU A 319 -1.57 7.22 4.55
N PRO A 320 -1.48 5.93 4.19
CA PRO A 320 -2.39 4.89 4.67
C PRO A 320 -1.91 4.35 6.02
N VAL A 321 -2.43 4.91 7.11
CA VAL A 321 -1.99 4.61 8.48
C VAL A 321 -2.61 3.30 8.98
N GLU A 322 -1.78 2.47 9.64
CA GLU A 322 -2.19 1.18 10.23
C GLU A 322 -2.82 1.32 11.63
N THR A 323 -3.28 0.20 12.16
CA THR A 323 -3.92 0.05 13.48
C THR A 323 -2.95 0.39 14.62
N PRO A 324 -3.42 1.04 15.72
CA PRO A 324 -2.63 1.16 16.96
C PRO A 324 -2.45 -0.18 17.68
N THR A 325 -1.48 -0.31 18.57
CA THR A 325 -1.30 -1.46 19.47
C THR A 325 -2.46 -1.57 20.46
N ASP A 326 -3.07 -2.69 20.68
CA ASP A 326 -3.01 -4.02 20.11
C ASP A 326 -4.05 -4.14 18.97
N ASP A 327 -3.75 -4.94 17.94
CA ASP A 327 -4.64 -5.13 16.79
C ASP A 327 -5.99 -5.78 17.14
N TYR A 328 -6.12 -6.44 18.30
CA TYR A 328 -7.29 -7.26 18.65
C TYR A 328 -7.94 -6.89 19.97
N TYR A 329 -7.34 -5.99 20.73
CA TYR A 329 -7.87 -5.48 21.98
C TYR A 329 -7.48 -4.01 22.18
N GLY A 330 -8.48 -3.17 22.38
CA GLY A 330 -8.32 -1.72 22.54
C GLY A 330 -8.63 -1.20 23.94
N GLY A 331 -8.88 -2.05 24.93
CA GLY A 331 -9.29 -1.63 26.27
C GLY A 331 -8.24 -0.79 27.02
N GLN A 332 -6.97 -0.80 26.59
CA GLN A 332 -5.92 0.08 27.09
C GLN A 332 -5.79 1.41 26.28
N ARG A 333 -6.56 1.61 25.22
CA ARG A 333 -6.52 2.79 24.34
C ARG A 333 -7.91 3.24 23.90
N LEU A 334 -8.82 3.41 24.84
CA LEU A 334 -10.19 3.81 24.54
C LEU A 334 -10.25 5.11 23.74
N GLY A 335 -11.33 5.33 23.02
CA GLY A 335 -11.52 6.43 22.08
C GLY A 335 -11.42 5.98 20.62
N SER A 336 -11.56 6.89 19.64
CA SER A 336 -11.49 6.53 18.22
C SER A 336 -10.06 6.37 17.69
N ASN A 337 -9.05 6.83 18.43
CA ASN A 337 -7.59 6.65 18.21
C ASN A 337 -7.07 7.22 16.89
N LEU A 338 -7.27 8.52 16.62
CA LEU A 338 -6.64 9.18 15.48
C LEU A 338 -5.09 9.22 15.65
N PHE A 339 -4.31 8.99 14.59
CA PHE A 339 -4.72 8.78 13.20
C PHE A 339 -4.67 7.30 12.78
N GLY A 340 -4.80 6.37 13.70
CA GLY A 340 -4.94 4.96 13.36
C GLY A 340 -6.04 4.72 12.31
N ASN A 341 -5.81 3.78 11.40
CA ASN A 341 -6.75 3.37 10.34
C ASN A 341 -7.30 4.52 9.50
N SER A 342 -6.46 5.53 9.24
CA SER A 342 -6.85 6.73 8.50
C SER A 342 -6.05 6.89 7.21
N VAL A 343 -6.70 7.39 6.17
CA VAL A 343 -5.99 8.07 5.09
C VAL A 343 -5.69 9.49 5.57
N VAL A 344 -4.42 9.83 5.67
CA VAL A 344 -3.98 11.16 6.09
C VAL A 344 -3.33 11.87 4.91
N CYS A 345 -3.85 13.05 4.56
CA CYS A 345 -3.27 13.93 3.55
C CYS A 345 -2.41 14.99 4.24
N VAL A 346 -1.13 15.03 3.87
CA VAL A 346 -0.18 16.02 4.38
C VAL A 346 0.40 16.88 3.25
N ASP A 347 0.77 18.10 3.58
CA ASP A 347 1.59 18.94 2.72
C ASP A 347 2.99 18.34 2.58
N LEU A 348 3.45 18.16 1.35
CA LEU A 348 4.68 17.44 1.02
C LEU A 348 5.95 18.11 1.60
N GLU A 349 5.97 19.45 1.69
CA GLU A 349 7.16 20.19 2.11
C GLU A 349 7.23 20.38 3.63
N THR A 350 6.07 20.42 4.30
CA THR A 350 5.98 20.76 5.73
C THR A 350 5.49 19.63 6.63
N GLY A 351 4.91 18.56 6.05
CA GLY A 351 4.29 17.46 6.79
C GLY A 351 2.99 17.86 7.53
N LYS A 352 2.53 19.10 7.37
CA LYS A 352 1.29 19.57 8.02
C LYS A 352 0.09 18.84 7.44
N ARG A 353 -0.77 18.29 8.32
CA ARG A 353 -2.02 17.66 7.94
C ARG A 353 -2.94 18.67 7.26
N ILE A 354 -3.45 18.30 6.08
CA ILE A 354 -4.44 19.06 5.33
C ILE A 354 -5.84 18.54 5.66
N TRP A 355 -6.01 17.21 5.58
CA TRP A 355 -7.21 16.50 5.97
C TRP A 355 -6.88 15.05 6.36
N HIS A 356 -7.82 14.36 6.97
CA HIS A 356 -7.79 12.91 7.15
C HIS A 356 -9.20 12.35 7.01
N TYR A 357 -9.28 11.06 6.75
CA TYR A 357 -10.51 10.28 6.80
C TYR A 357 -10.22 8.96 7.53
N GLN A 358 -10.85 8.76 8.68
CA GLN A 358 -10.71 7.53 9.44
C GLN A 358 -11.65 6.46 8.87
N ILE A 359 -11.09 5.32 8.46
CA ILE A 359 -11.80 4.23 7.79
C ILE A 359 -12.30 3.20 8.81
N THR A 360 -11.61 3.06 9.94
CA THR A 360 -12.03 2.22 11.05
C THR A 360 -11.78 2.97 12.36
N HIS A 361 -12.83 3.18 13.13
CA HIS A 361 -12.73 3.77 14.47
C HIS A 361 -12.36 2.68 15.46
N HIS A 362 -11.41 2.97 16.38
CA HIS A 362 -11.05 2.04 17.45
C HIS A 362 -10.87 0.59 16.95
N ASP A 363 -9.98 0.42 15.98
CA ASP A 363 -9.82 -0.87 15.30
C ASP A 363 -9.33 -1.96 16.27
N ILE A 364 -10.09 -3.04 16.36
CA ILE A 364 -9.80 -4.28 17.11
C ILE A 364 -9.92 -5.52 16.21
N TRP A 365 -9.77 -5.34 14.90
CA TRP A 365 -9.89 -6.38 13.87
C TRP A 365 -8.65 -6.52 13.00
N ASN A 366 -7.58 -5.76 13.27
CA ASN A 366 -6.41 -5.68 12.39
C ASN A 366 -6.78 -5.24 10.96
N TYR A 367 -7.63 -4.23 10.85
CA TYR A 367 -8.10 -3.71 9.58
C TYR A 367 -7.29 -2.50 9.10
N ASP A 368 -5.94 -2.60 9.18
CA ASP A 368 -5.01 -1.64 8.60
C ASP A 368 -5.41 -1.20 7.20
N LEU A 369 -4.94 -0.03 6.79
CA LEU A 369 -4.97 0.38 5.39
C LEU A 369 -3.82 -0.31 4.63
N PRO A 370 -4.10 -1.39 3.90
CA PRO A 370 -3.03 -2.29 3.46
C PRO A 370 -2.37 -1.87 2.15
N SER A 371 -2.95 -0.90 1.43
CA SER A 371 -2.58 -0.57 0.05
C SER A 371 -2.31 0.90 -0.15
N ALA A 372 -1.53 1.23 -1.19
CA ALA A 372 -1.34 2.61 -1.60
C ALA A 372 -2.70 3.26 -1.93
N PRO A 373 -2.97 4.49 -1.45
CA PRO A 373 -4.06 5.29 -1.97
C PRO A 373 -3.83 5.59 -3.45
N VAL A 374 -4.66 5.07 -4.34
CA VAL A 374 -4.49 5.28 -5.80
C VAL A 374 -5.16 6.59 -6.21
N LEU A 375 -4.38 7.51 -6.78
CA LEU A 375 -4.88 8.83 -7.15
C LEU A 375 -5.31 8.82 -8.62
N VAL A 376 -6.56 9.22 -8.86
CA VAL A 376 -7.19 9.14 -10.19
C VAL A 376 -7.93 10.43 -10.52
N ASN A 377 -8.08 10.70 -11.81
CA ASN A 377 -9.01 11.70 -12.29
C ASN A 377 -10.20 10.96 -12.93
N MET A 378 -11.40 11.25 -12.49
CA MET A 378 -12.62 10.59 -12.95
C MET A 378 -13.73 11.60 -13.18
N THR A 379 -14.86 11.16 -13.74
CA THR A 379 -16.04 11.99 -13.96
C THR A 379 -17.25 11.36 -13.28
N VAL A 380 -17.90 12.08 -12.39
CA VAL A 380 -19.12 11.64 -11.71
C VAL A 380 -20.21 12.64 -11.99
N ASP A 381 -21.36 12.17 -12.50
CA ASP A 381 -22.50 13.00 -12.87
C ASP A 381 -22.10 14.19 -13.78
N GLY A 382 -21.21 13.92 -14.75
CA GLY A 382 -20.69 14.90 -15.70
C GLY A 382 -19.67 15.90 -15.12
N LYS A 383 -19.28 15.78 -13.85
CA LYS A 383 -18.33 16.68 -13.19
C LYS A 383 -16.97 16.00 -13.01
N PRO A 384 -15.87 16.69 -13.33
CA PRO A 384 -14.53 16.16 -13.07
C PRO A 384 -14.23 16.13 -11.56
N VAL A 385 -13.69 15.01 -11.08
CA VAL A 385 -13.31 14.78 -9.68
C VAL A 385 -11.86 14.31 -9.64
N LYS A 386 -11.05 14.97 -8.83
CA LYS A 386 -9.72 14.48 -8.43
C LYS A 386 -9.94 13.54 -7.26
N ALA A 387 -9.97 12.24 -7.53
CA ALA A 387 -10.31 11.24 -6.54
C ALA A 387 -9.09 10.48 -6.01
N LEU A 388 -9.29 9.84 -4.88
CA LEU A 388 -8.42 8.87 -4.25
C LEU A 388 -9.24 7.59 -4.03
N VAL A 389 -8.69 6.44 -4.42
CA VAL A 389 -9.29 5.13 -4.17
C VAL A 389 -8.44 4.38 -3.15
N GLN A 390 -9.00 4.10 -1.98
CA GLN A 390 -8.36 3.31 -0.93
C GLN A 390 -9.03 1.94 -0.83
N LEU A 391 -8.30 0.89 -1.19
CA LEU A 391 -8.72 -0.48 -0.92
C LEU A 391 -8.45 -0.85 0.53
N THR A 392 -9.30 -1.68 1.10
CA THR A 392 -9.26 -2.04 2.52
C THR A 392 -9.27 -3.55 2.75
N LYS A 393 -8.82 -3.96 3.94
CA LYS A 393 -8.93 -5.35 4.39
C LYS A 393 -10.38 -5.82 4.51
N GLN A 394 -11.30 -4.90 4.83
CA GLN A 394 -12.75 -5.17 4.94
C GLN A 394 -13.42 -5.52 3.61
N GLY A 395 -12.72 -5.36 2.48
CA GLY A 395 -13.30 -5.60 1.16
C GLY A 395 -14.09 -4.42 0.59
N TYR A 396 -13.79 -3.20 1.04
CA TYR A 396 -14.33 -1.96 0.50
C TYR A 396 -13.30 -1.17 -0.29
N ALA A 397 -13.78 -0.44 -1.30
CA ALA A 397 -13.06 0.65 -1.96
C ALA A 397 -13.65 1.98 -1.50
N TYR A 398 -12.93 2.70 -0.64
CA TYR A 398 -13.29 4.07 -0.25
C TYR A 398 -12.85 5.02 -1.34
N VAL A 399 -13.78 5.80 -1.88
CA VAL A 399 -13.50 6.79 -2.93
C VAL A 399 -13.73 8.18 -2.36
N LEU A 400 -12.64 8.92 -2.22
CA LEU A 400 -12.61 10.25 -1.62
C LEU A 400 -12.16 11.30 -2.64
N ASP A 401 -12.70 12.50 -2.56
CA ASP A 401 -12.12 13.67 -3.22
C ASP A 401 -10.75 13.95 -2.58
N ARG A 402 -9.65 13.80 -3.36
CA ARG A 402 -8.30 13.91 -2.81
C ARG A 402 -7.87 15.34 -2.46
N VAL A 403 -8.66 16.34 -2.89
CA VAL A 403 -8.43 17.74 -2.53
C VAL A 403 -8.97 18.04 -1.14
N THR A 404 -10.14 17.50 -0.81
CA THR A 404 -10.90 17.85 0.40
C THR A 404 -11.02 16.75 1.44
N GLY A 405 -10.75 15.49 1.07
CA GLY A 405 -10.97 14.31 1.91
C GLY A 405 -12.43 13.87 2.02
N LYS A 406 -13.35 14.57 1.34
CA LYS A 406 -14.78 14.23 1.40
C LYS A 406 -15.09 12.98 0.57
N PRO A 407 -15.99 12.11 1.03
CA PRO A 407 -16.48 11.00 0.23
C PRO A 407 -17.11 11.46 -1.09
N VAL A 408 -16.79 10.75 -2.18
CA VAL A 408 -17.42 11.00 -3.50
C VAL A 408 -18.85 10.46 -3.52
N TRP A 409 -19.07 9.30 -2.93
CA TRP A 409 -20.38 8.74 -2.68
C TRP A 409 -20.64 8.62 -1.19
N PRO A 410 -21.90 8.55 -0.73
CA PRO A 410 -22.20 8.48 0.70
C PRO A 410 -21.49 7.34 1.41
N ILE A 411 -20.99 7.62 2.60
CA ILE A 411 -20.47 6.64 3.56
C ILE A 411 -21.34 6.77 4.81
N GLU A 412 -21.89 5.65 5.26
CA GLU A 412 -22.87 5.59 6.33
C GLU A 412 -22.21 5.05 7.60
N GLU A 413 -22.43 5.70 8.72
CA GLU A 413 -22.08 5.16 10.03
C GLU A 413 -23.12 4.11 10.43
N ARG A 414 -22.69 2.85 10.56
CA ARG A 414 -23.57 1.74 10.95
C ARG A 414 -23.18 1.19 12.31
N ALA A 415 -24.19 0.83 13.10
CA ALA A 415 -24.00 0.29 14.46
C ALA A 415 -23.14 -0.97 14.47
N VAL A 416 -22.29 -1.08 15.50
CA VAL A 416 -21.39 -2.21 15.77
C VAL A 416 -21.89 -2.93 17.03
N PRO A 417 -21.87 -4.28 17.07
CA PRO A 417 -22.17 -5.02 18.29
C PRO A 417 -21.21 -4.63 19.43
N PRO A 418 -21.68 -4.53 20.68
CA PRO A 418 -20.78 -4.27 21.80
C PRO A 418 -19.82 -5.44 22.05
N SER A 419 -18.62 -5.14 22.55
CA SER A 419 -17.70 -6.17 23.06
C SER A 419 -18.16 -6.68 24.42
N ASP A 420 -17.91 -7.95 24.70
CA ASP A 420 -18.08 -8.57 26.02
C ASP A 420 -16.74 -8.87 26.70
N VAL A 421 -15.62 -8.50 26.07
CA VAL A 421 -14.29 -8.65 26.67
C VAL A 421 -14.09 -7.59 27.75
N PRO A 422 -13.69 -7.96 28.97
CA PRO A 422 -13.56 -7.01 30.06
C PRO A 422 -12.62 -5.84 29.75
N GLY A 423 -13.13 -4.62 29.91
CA GLY A 423 -12.39 -3.37 29.65
C GLY A 423 -12.40 -2.91 28.20
N GLU A 424 -12.84 -3.75 27.25
CA GLU A 424 -13.02 -3.36 25.87
C GLU A 424 -14.31 -2.57 25.68
N ARG A 425 -14.24 -1.48 24.91
CA ARG A 425 -15.39 -0.70 24.51
C ARG A 425 -15.30 -0.42 23.01
N ALA A 426 -15.83 -1.35 22.21
CA ALA A 426 -15.90 -1.18 20.76
C ALA A 426 -16.56 0.17 20.40
N TRP A 427 -16.04 0.84 19.38
CA TRP A 427 -16.66 2.09 18.91
C TRP A 427 -18.07 1.82 18.40
N PRO A 428 -19.06 2.64 18.76
CA PRO A 428 -20.47 2.29 18.58
C PRO A 428 -20.91 2.19 17.11
N THR A 429 -20.18 2.83 16.19
CA THR A 429 -20.47 2.79 14.75
C THR A 429 -19.19 2.62 13.95
N GLN A 430 -19.33 2.16 12.71
CA GLN A 430 -18.23 2.10 11.74
C GLN A 430 -18.67 2.62 10.37
N PRO A 431 -17.77 3.26 9.59
CA PRO A 431 -18.12 3.79 8.28
C PRO A 431 -18.25 2.68 7.22
N HIS A 432 -19.36 2.67 6.51
CA HIS A 432 -19.67 1.74 5.43
C HIS A 432 -19.96 2.52 4.14
N PRO A 433 -19.14 2.38 3.06
CA PRO A 433 -19.49 2.95 1.77
C PRO A 433 -20.83 2.42 1.27
N ALA A 434 -21.74 3.33 0.94
CA ALA A 434 -22.98 2.97 0.24
C ALA A 434 -22.69 2.59 -1.22
N LYS A 435 -21.59 3.16 -1.78
CA LYS A 435 -21.08 2.94 -3.12
C LYS A 435 -19.56 3.24 -3.16
N PRO A 436 -18.74 2.42 -3.87
CA PRO A 436 -19.05 1.11 -4.46
C PRO A 436 -19.49 0.07 -3.43
N ALA A 437 -20.17 -0.98 -3.89
CA ALA A 437 -20.47 -2.14 -3.07
C ALA A 437 -19.17 -2.82 -2.56
N ALA A 438 -19.30 -3.60 -1.49
CA ALA A 438 -18.19 -4.45 -1.05
C ALA A 438 -17.80 -5.45 -2.15
N TYR A 439 -16.50 -5.59 -2.41
CA TYR A 439 -15.99 -6.53 -3.42
C TYR A 439 -15.67 -7.92 -2.86
N GLU A 440 -15.80 -8.10 -1.55
CA GLU A 440 -15.68 -9.39 -0.85
C GLU A 440 -16.88 -9.60 0.09
N PRO A 441 -17.26 -10.86 0.38
CA PRO A 441 -18.25 -11.18 1.39
C PRO A 441 -17.83 -10.66 2.76
N GLN A 442 -18.77 -10.14 3.55
CA GLN A 442 -18.52 -9.47 4.82
C GLN A 442 -19.32 -10.08 5.96
N GLY A 443 -18.65 -10.24 7.11
CA GLY A 443 -19.28 -10.83 8.29
C GLY A 443 -19.74 -12.28 8.03
N TYR A 444 -20.79 -12.70 8.72
CA TYR A 444 -21.41 -13.99 8.52
C TYR A 444 -22.73 -13.85 7.76
N VAL A 445 -22.78 -14.47 6.60
CA VAL A 445 -23.99 -14.64 5.82
C VAL A 445 -24.15 -16.12 5.51
N GLU A 446 -25.20 -16.75 5.99
CA GLU A 446 -25.37 -18.20 5.81
C GLU A 446 -25.37 -18.61 4.34
N ASN A 447 -25.89 -17.75 3.45
CA ASN A 447 -25.86 -18.01 2.00
C ASN A 447 -24.45 -17.98 1.36
N ASP A 448 -23.43 -17.46 2.05
CA ASP A 448 -22.06 -17.47 1.55
C ASP A 448 -21.33 -18.78 1.87
N LEU A 449 -21.88 -19.63 2.71
CA LEU A 449 -21.28 -20.93 3.02
C LEU A 449 -21.32 -21.84 1.79
N ILE A 450 -20.34 -22.76 1.72
CA ILE A 450 -20.22 -23.78 0.65
C ILE A 450 -21.55 -24.51 0.45
N ASP A 451 -21.94 -24.70 -0.79
CA ASP A 451 -23.23 -25.27 -1.19
C ASP A 451 -23.14 -26.17 -2.43
N PHE A 452 -21.97 -26.75 -2.69
CA PHE A 452 -21.78 -27.70 -3.80
C PHE A 452 -22.69 -28.93 -3.67
N THR A 453 -22.93 -29.37 -2.43
CA THR A 453 -23.94 -30.39 -2.10
C THR A 453 -24.67 -30.04 -0.81
N PRO A 454 -25.90 -30.57 -0.59
CA PRO A 454 -26.64 -30.36 0.66
C PRO A 454 -25.86 -30.81 1.90
N GLU A 455 -25.11 -31.90 1.82
CA GLU A 455 -24.33 -32.46 2.93
C GLU A 455 -23.20 -31.50 3.34
N LEU A 456 -22.45 -30.97 2.37
CA LEU A 456 -21.39 -29.99 2.62
C LEU A 456 -21.97 -28.73 3.26
N ARG A 457 -23.15 -28.28 2.80
CA ARG A 457 -23.86 -27.15 3.37
C ARG A 457 -24.22 -27.35 4.85
N VAL A 458 -24.83 -28.50 5.17
CA VAL A 458 -25.22 -28.85 6.56
C VAL A 458 -24.00 -28.87 7.47
N GLU A 459 -22.90 -29.46 7.01
CA GLU A 459 -21.66 -29.51 7.78
C GLU A 459 -21.05 -28.10 7.96
N ALA A 460 -21.05 -27.26 6.93
CA ALA A 460 -20.57 -25.87 7.01
C ALA A 460 -21.33 -25.06 8.06
N VAL A 461 -22.67 -25.16 8.07
CA VAL A 461 -23.53 -24.50 9.09
C VAL A 461 -23.19 -25.00 10.49
N ARG A 462 -23.00 -26.31 10.67
CA ARG A 462 -22.63 -26.92 11.97
C ARG A 462 -21.26 -26.40 12.45
N ILE A 463 -20.30 -26.25 11.56
CA ILE A 463 -18.97 -25.70 11.91
C ILE A 463 -19.11 -24.23 12.29
N ALA A 464 -19.78 -23.41 11.46
CA ALA A 464 -19.94 -21.98 11.70
C ALA A 464 -20.60 -21.67 13.06
N ARG A 465 -21.61 -22.44 13.44
CA ARG A 465 -22.36 -22.27 14.73
C ARG A 465 -21.53 -22.51 15.99
N GLN A 466 -20.28 -22.97 15.89
CA GLN A 466 -19.37 -23.06 17.04
C GLN A 466 -18.76 -21.71 17.43
N TYR A 467 -18.94 -20.69 16.62
CA TYR A 467 -18.35 -19.37 16.77
C TYR A 467 -19.43 -18.32 16.99
N ARG A 468 -19.04 -17.17 17.52
CA ARG A 468 -19.89 -15.99 17.56
C ARG A 468 -20.07 -15.48 16.14
N LEU A 469 -21.28 -15.58 15.63
CA LEU A 469 -21.67 -15.13 14.30
C LEU A 469 -22.20 -13.68 14.36
N GLY A 470 -21.94 -12.88 13.35
CA GLY A 470 -22.44 -11.52 13.30
C GLY A 470 -22.02 -10.78 12.03
N PRO A 471 -22.39 -9.49 11.90
CA PRO A 471 -22.02 -8.65 10.78
C PRO A 471 -20.50 -8.37 10.74
N LEU A 472 -20.05 -7.68 9.69
CA LEU A 472 -18.72 -7.05 9.69
C LEU A 472 -18.54 -6.23 10.98
N PHE A 473 -17.33 -6.22 11.54
CA PHE A 473 -17.01 -5.58 12.81
C PHE A 473 -17.64 -6.25 14.06
N THR A 474 -17.99 -7.55 14.01
CA THR A 474 -18.27 -8.30 15.24
C THR A 474 -17.00 -8.36 16.08
N PRO A 475 -17.02 -7.88 17.35
CA PRO A 475 -15.82 -7.81 18.19
C PRO A 475 -15.21 -9.18 18.47
N PRO A 476 -13.88 -9.25 18.69
CA PRO A 476 -13.21 -10.43 19.21
C PRO A 476 -13.85 -10.94 20.50
N SER A 477 -13.67 -12.23 20.77
CA SER A 477 -14.15 -12.83 22.02
C SER A 477 -13.12 -13.76 22.62
N GLU A 478 -13.20 -13.99 23.94
CA GLU A 478 -12.49 -15.09 24.57
C GLU A 478 -13.08 -16.44 24.15
N ILE A 479 -12.25 -17.49 24.19
CA ILE A 479 -12.72 -18.86 24.06
C ILE A 479 -13.37 -19.24 25.40
N GLN A 480 -14.63 -19.61 25.34
CA GLN A 480 -15.42 -20.00 26.52
C GLN A 480 -15.62 -21.51 26.55
N GLU A 481 -15.37 -22.14 27.71
CA GLU A 481 -15.65 -23.55 27.91
C GLU A 481 -17.18 -23.81 27.81
N GLY A 482 -17.56 -24.72 26.91
CA GLY A 482 -18.98 -24.99 26.61
C GLY A 482 -19.70 -23.86 25.84
N GLY A 483 -19.00 -22.79 25.49
CA GLY A 483 -19.53 -21.62 24.76
C GLY A 483 -18.88 -21.41 23.41
N THR A 484 -18.71 -20.13 23.03
CA THR A 484 -18.10 -19.76 21.74
C THR A 484 -16.61 -20.10 21.68
N LYS A 485 -16.15 -20.52 20.50
CA LYS A 485 -14.74 -20.77 20.20
C LYS A 485 -14.04 -19.56 19.57
N GLY A 486 -14.58 -18.36 19.76
CA GLY A 486 -14.11 -17.12 19.16
C GLY A 486 -15.17 -16.47 18.26
N SER A 487 -14.88 -15.33 17.69
CA SER A 487 -15.77 -14.59 16.82
C SER A 487 -15.47 -14.86 15.34
N TRP A 488 -16.51 -15.08 14.54
CA TRP A 488 -16.42 -15.15 13.09
C TRP A 488 -15.95 -13.80 12.52
N TYR A 489 -15.00 -13.85 11.62
CA TYR A 489 -14.25 -12.71 11.16
C TYR A 489 -14.05 -12.80 9.64
N ASN A 490 -14.80 -12.03 8.87
CA ASN A 490 -14.75 -12.07 7.41
C ASN A 490 -14.96 -10.69 6.80
N PRO A 491 -14.01 -10.20 5.95
CA PRO A 491 -12.72 -10.83 5.68
C PRO A 491 -11.83 -10.95 6.92
N GLY A 492 -11.00 -12.00 6.98
CA GLY A 492 -10.07 -12.21 8.09
C GLY A 492 -8.88 -11.25 8.09
N GLY A 493 -7.93 -11.38 9.02
CA GLY A 493 -6.84 -10.40 9.26
C GLY A 493 -5.88 -10.16 8.09
N THR A 494 -5.81 -11.07 7.12
CA THR A 494 -5.08 -10.82 5.87
C THR A 494 -5.91 -10.05 4.84
N GLY A 495 -7.17 -9.80 5.13
CA GLY A 495 -8.08 -8.96 4.34
C GLY A 495 -8.49 -9.52 2.99
N GLY A 496 -9.46 -8.87 2.38
CA GLY A 496 -9.83 -9.05 0.98
C GLY A 496 -8.76 -8.51 0.04
N SER A 497 -8.18 -7.35 0.35
CA SER A 497 -7.03 -6.77 -0.37
C SER A 497 -5.84 -6.54 0.56
N LEU A 498 -4.62 -6.54 -0.01
CA LEU A 498 -3.36 -6.26 0.68
C LEU A 498 -2.53 -5.20 -0.09
N TRP A 499 -1.21 -5.13 0.21
CA TRP A 499 -0.28 -4.15 -0.37
C TRP A 499 -0.18 -4.23 -1.92
N GLN A 500 -0.59 -5.36 -2.50
CA GLN A 500 -0.70 -5.50 -3.94
C GLN A 500 -1.65 -4.48 -4.55
N SER A 501 -2.60 -3.90 -3.79
CA SER A 501 -3.47 -2.81 -4.21
C SER A 501 -4.24 -3.09 -5.52
N GLY A 502 -4.90 -2.07 -6.05
CA GLY A 502 -5.53 -2.09 -7.36
C GLY A 502 -4.70 -1.37 -8.43
N GLY A 503 -5.24 -1.29 -9.63
CA GLY A 503 -4.68 -0.53 -10.74
C GLY A 503 -5.77 0.24 -11.49
N PHE A 504 -5.43 1.45 -11.93
CA PHE A 504 -6.35 2.34 -12.64
C PHE A 504 -6.05 2.34 -14.14
N ASP A 505 -7.09 2.26 -14.93
CA ASP A 505 -7.05 2.36 -16.39
C ASP A 505 -7.66 3.70 -16.86
N PRO A 506 -6.87 4.66 -17.28
CA PRO A 506 -7.39 5.93 -17.78
C PRO A 506 -8.12 5.82 -19.13
N GLU A 507 -7.94 4.72 -19.88
CA GLU A 507 -8.60 4.50 -21.16
C GLU A 507 -10.08 4.11 -21.00
N THR A 508 -10.41 3.39 -19.90
CA THR A 508 -11.77 2.91 -19.64
C THR A 508 -12.42 3.56 -18.43
N ASN A 509 -11.63 4.24 -17.57
CA ASN A 509 -11.98 4.65 -16.22
C ASN A 509 -12.35 3.48 -15.30
N TYR A 510 -11.79 2.30 -15.57
CA TYR A 510 -11.93 1.14 -14.70
C TYR A 510 -10.79 1.07 -13.67
N PHE A 511 -11.17 0.63 -12.49
CA PHE A 511 -10.25 0.33 -11.41
C PHE A 511 -10.30 -1.18 -11.13
N TYR A 512 -9.20 -1.88 -11.33
CA TYR A 512 -9.12 -3.33 -11.16
C TYR A 512 -8.70 -3.67 -9.74
N ILE A 513 -9.50 -4.48 -9.08
CA ILE A 513 -9.35 -4.88 -7.68
C ILE A 513 -9.08 -6.38 -7.62
N PRO A 514 -7.84 -6.82 -7.36
CA PRO A 514 -7.58 -8.19 -7.00
C PRO A 514 -7.97 -8.42 -5.55
N SER A 515 -8.73 -9.48 -5.28
CA SER A 515 -9.14 -9.81 -3.93
C SER A 515 -9.24 -11.31 -3.69
N LYS A 516 -9.32 -11.69 -2.41
CA LYS A 516 -9.46 -13.07 -1.98
C LYS A 516 -10.50 -13.20 -0.88
N THR A 517 -11.26 -14.28 -0.92
CA THR A 517 -12.17 -14.68 0.14
C THR A 517 -11.41 -15.50 1.18
N GLY A 518 -11.39 -15.04 2.41
CA GLY A 518 -10.66 -15.71 3.48
C GLY A 518 -11.22 -15.37 4.86
N PRO A 519 -12.25 -16.12 5.33
CA PRO A 519 -12.74 -15.95 6.69
C PRO A 519 -11.70 -16.44 7.69
N GLY A 520 -11.79 -15.94 8.91
CA GLY A 520 -10.99 -16.36 10.03
C GLY A 520 -11.80 -16.40 11.32
N ILE A 521 -11.16 -16.83 12.39
CA ILE A 521 -11.68 -16.71 13.75
C ILE A 521 -10.73 -15.82 14.53
N ILE A 522 -11.30 -14.82 15.17
CA ILE A 522 -10.58 -13.90 16.02
C ILE A 522 -10.87 -14.18 17.48
N THR A 523 -9.81 -14.30 18.28
CA THR A 523 -9.91 -14.56 19.72
C THR A 523 -8.96 -13.65 20.49
N VAL A 524 -9.32 -13.34 21.71
CA VAL A 524 -8.43 -12.71 22.69
C VAL A 524 -8.28 -13.60 23.92
N ARG A 525 -7.19 -13.41 24.64
CA ARG A 525 -6.92 -14.11 25.91
C ARG A 525 -6.33 -13.15 26.93
N HIS A 526 -6.66 -13.38 28.18
CA HIS A 526 -5.98 -12.74 29.29
C HIS A 526 -4.62 -13.39 29.55
N ASP A 527 -3.57 -12.58 29.71
CA ASP A 527 -2.25 -13.02 30.17
C ASP A 527 -1.89 -12.28 31.46
N PRO A 528 -1.98 -12.95 32.64
CA PRO A 528 -1.73 -12.30 33.92
C PRO A 528 -0.25 -11.90 34.12
N LYS A 529 0.66 -12.31 33.24
CA LYS A 529 2.08 -11.95 33.29
C LYS A 529 2.44 -10.73 32.44
N SER A 530 1.51 -10.29 31.58
CA SER A 530 1.67 -9.14 30.72
C SER A 530 1.03 -7.89 31.35
N ASP A 531 1.55 -6.71 31.04
CA ASP A 531 0.88 -5.44 31.33
C ASP A 531 -0.31 -5.19 30.37
N LEU A 532 -0.41 -5.97 29.29
CA LEU A 532 -1.60 -6.08 28.47
C LEU A 532 -2.68 -6.85 29.22
N ARG A 533 -3.86 -6.28 29.37
CA ARG A 533 -4.99 -6.99 30.00
C ARG A 533 -5.43 -8.19 29.17
N PHE A 534 -5.51 -7.98 27.85
CA PHE A 534 -5.80 -8.99 26.86
C PHE A 534 -4.88 -8.79 25.65
N SER A 535 -4.61 -9.87 24.96
CA SER A 535 -3.88 -9.90 23.70
C SER A 535 -4.50 -10.95 22.78
N ARG A 536 -3.98 -11.03 21.56
CA ARG A 536 -4.41 -12.06 20.62
C ARG A 536 -4.40 -13.44 21.24
N GLY A 537 -5.53 -14.09 21.18
CA GLY A 537 -5.68 -15.49 21.61
C GLY A 537 -5.18 -16.49 20.56
N PRO A 538 -5.32 -17.79 20.84
CA PRO A 538 -4.98 -18.82 19.88
C PRO A 538 -5.71 -18.61 18.55
N GLY A 539 -4.97 -18.57 17.46
CA GLY A 539 -5.52 -18.54 16.11
C GLY A 539 -5.52 -19.94 15.47
N GLY A 540 -5.97 -20.01 14.21
CA GLY A 540 -5.80 -21.21 13.40
C GLY A 540 -6.96 -22.21 13.47
N ALA A 541 -8.18 -21.74 13.74
CA ALA A 541 -9.36 -22.58 13.54
C ALA A 541 -9.41 -23.07 12.08
N ASP A 542 -9.55 -24.39 11.90
CA ASP A 542 -9.76 -24.95 10.58
C ASP A 542 -11.21 -24.70 10.14
N LEU A 543 -11.37 -23.69 9.29
CA LEU A 543 -12.64 -23.35 8.65
C LEU A 543 -12.77 -24.10 7.33
N SER A 544 -12.57 -25.42 7.36
CA SER A 544 -12.76 -26.29 6.19
C SER A 544 -13.91 -27.27 6.41
N VAL A 545 -14.51 -27.69 5.31
CA VAL A 545 -15.53 -28.74 5.23
C VAL A 545 -14.99 -29.84 4.35
N GLN A 546 -14.61 -30.98 4.93
CA GLN A 546 -14.00 -32.09 4.21
C GLN A 546 -12.78 -31.67 3.34
N GLY A 547 -11.94 -30.72 3.86
CA GLY A 547 -10.78 -30.18 3.15
C GLY A 547 -11.11 -29.09 2.11
N LEU A 548 -12.36 -28.68 2.00
CA LEU A 548 -12.82 -27.59 1.13
C LEU A 548 -12.98 -26.29 1.94
N PRO A 549 -12.76 -25.11 1.35
CA PRO A 549 -13.05 -23.84 2.05
C PRO A 549 -14.53 -23.76 2.49
N ILE A 550 -14.75 -23.24 3.67
CA ILE A 550 -16.11 -23.16 4.25
C ILE A 550 -17.03 -22.19 3.50
N LEU A 551 -16.47 -21.19 2.81
CA LEU A 551 -17.24 -20.29 1.94
C LEU A 551 -17.24 -20.81 0.51
N LYS A 552 -18.31 -20.49 -0.22
CA LYS A 552 -18.42 -20.81 -1.66
C LYS A 552 -17.45 -19.97 -2.50
N PRO A 553 -17.05 -20.48 -3.70
CA PRO A 553 -16.21 -19.72 -4.63
C PRO A 553 -16.96 -18.53 -5.27
N PRO A 554 -16.21 -17.62 -5.97
CA PRO A 554 -14.77 -17.68 -6.26
C PRO A 554 -13.91 -17.41 -5.03
N TYR A 555 -12.85 -18.21 -4.83
CA TYR A 555 -11.95 -18.06 -3.68
C TYR A 555 -10.97 -16.91 -3.82
N SER A 556 -10.64 -16.55 -5.05
CA SER A 556 -9.92 -15.32 -5.40
C SER A 556 -10.50 -14.79 -6.71
N ARG A 557 -10.52 -13.48 -6.85
CA ARG A 557 -11.20 -12.80 -7.98
C ARG A 557 -10.52 -11.51 -8.38
N ILE A 558 -10.90 -11.03 -9.56
CA ILE A 558 -10.62 -9.68 -10.03
C ILE A 558 -11.96 -9.02 -10.27
N THR A 559 -12.16 -7.86 -9.67
CA THR A 559 -13.33 -7.01 -9.86
C THR A 559 -12.91 -5.76 -10.62
N ALA A 560 -13.60 -5.45 -11.73
CA ALA A 560 -13.46 -4.18 -12.41
C ALA A 560 -14.55 -3.22 -11.93
N LEU A 561 -14.14 -2.15 -11.28
CA LEU A 561 -14.99 -1.07 -10.81
C LEU A 561 -14.98 0.07 -11.82
N ASN A 562 -16.12 0.45 -12.35
CA ASN A 562 -16.28 1.65 -13.15
C ASN A 562 -16.31 2.88 -12.22
N LEU A 563 -15.25 3.67 -12.23
CA LEU A 563 -15.12 4.83 -11.34
C LEU A 563 -16.08 5.98 -11.70
N ASN A 564 -16.62 6.04 -12.91
CA ASN A 564 -17.60 7.08 -13.23
C ASN A 564 -18.99 6.81 -12.63
N THR A 565 -19.30 5.53 -12.41
CA THR A 565 -20.62 5.12 -11.90
C THR A 565 -20.57 4.54 -10.50
N GLY A 566 -19.41 4.06 -10.05
CA GLY A 566 -19.24 3.34 -8.79
C GLY A 566 -19.81 1.92 -8.80
N GLU A 567 -20.12 1.36 -9.98
CA GLU A 567 -20.66 0.01 -10.16
C GLU A 567 -19.59 -0.94 -10.67
N PHE A 568 -19.73 -2.24 -10.38
CA PHE A 568 -18.88 -3.26 -10.95
C PHE A 568 -19.23 -3.49 -12.42
N ALA A 569 -18.22 -3.34 -13.29
CA ALA A 569 -18.38 -3.63 -14.72
C ALA A 569 -18.35 -5.14 -14.98
N TRP A 570 -17.47 -5.86 -14.29
CA TRP A 570 -17.37 -7.32 -14.34
C TRP A 570 -16.59 -7.85 -13.12
N VAL A 571 -16.81 -9.14 -12.83
CA VAL A 571 -16.08 -9.90 -11.80
C VAL A 571 -15.71 -11.25 -12.41
N VAL A 572 -14.43 -11.63 -12.34
CA VAL A 572 -13.95 -12.91 -12.84
C VAL A 572 -13.11 -13.64 -11.79
N PRO A 573 -13.13 -14.98 -11.77
CA PRO A 573 -12.24 -15.76 -10.91
C PRO A 573 -10.77 -15.48 -11.25
N LEU A 574 -9.91 -15.44 -10.25
CA LEU A 574 -8.47 -15.38 -10.41
C LEU A 574 -7.85 -16.75 -10.21
N GLY A 575 -7.02 -17.19 -11.17
CA GLY A 575 -6.33 -18.46 -11.09
C GLY A 575 -7.21 -19.66 -11.43
N SER A 576 -6.59 -20.83 -11.41
CA SER A 576 -7.24 -22.08 -11.72
C SER A 576 -7.67 -22.81 -10.43
N THR A 577 -8.63 -23.72 -10.57
CA THR A 577 -9.03 -24.62 -9.47
C THR A 577 -7.83 -25.38 -8.93
N PRO A 578 -7.48 -25.27 -7.64
CA PRO A 578 -6.38 -26.04 -7.07
C PRO A 578 -6.62 -27.56 -7.18
N ALA A 579 -5.56 -28.33 -7.41
CA ALA A 579 -5.65 -29.78 -7.56
C ALA A 579 -6.37 -30.46 -6.37
N ARG A 580 -6.12 -30.00 -5.13
CA ARG A 580 -6.79 -30.54 -3.93
C ARG A 580 -8.31 -30.34 -3.92
N ILE A 581 -8.80 -29.31 -4.58
CA ILE A 581 -10.24 -29.06 -4.76
C ILE A 581 -10.77 -29.92 -5.91
N ALA A 582 -10.10 -29.91 -7.06
CA ALA A 582 -10.50 -30.66 -8.25
C ALA A 582 -10.55 -32.18 -8.01
N GLN A 583 -9.69 -32.70 -7.13
CA GLN A 583 -9.60 -34.12 -6.78
C GLN A 583 -10.42 -34.50 -5.53
N ASN A 584 -11.14 -33.55 -4.93
CA ASN A 584 -11.92 -33.86 -3.73
C ASN A 584 -13.09 -34.80 -4.06
N PRO A 585 -13.21 -35.96 -3.39
CA PRO A 585 -14.26 -36.94 -3.69
C PRO A 585 -15.69 -36.38 -3.56
N ALA A 586 -15.92 -35.43 -2.65
CA ALA A 586 -17.22 -34.81 -2.45
C ALA A 586 -17.67 -33.92 -3.65
N LEU A 587 -16.74 -33.58 -4.54
CA LEU A 587 -16.99 -32.72 -5.72
C LEU A 587 -17.01 -33.50 -7.04
N LYS A 588 -17.03 -34.84 -6.98
CA LYS A 588 -17.05 -35.68 -8.19
C LYS A 588 -18.26 -35.35 -9.06
N GLY A 589 -18.01 -34.93 -10.32
CA GLY A 589 -19.05 -34.60 -11.29
C GLY A 589 -19.56 -33.16 -11.20
N ILE A 590 -19.05 -32.33 -10.29
CA ILE A 590 -19.43 -30.93 -10.15
C ILE A 590 -18.56 -30.06 -11.09
N ASN A 591 -19.18 -29.07 -11.72
CA ASN A 591 -18.46 -28.06 -12.51
C ASN A 591 -17.70 -27.10 -11.61
N LEU A 592 -16.37 -27.06 -11.74
CA LEU A 592 -15.47 -26.23 -10.94
C LEU A 592 -14.83 -25.07 -11.71
N ALA A 593 -15.34 -24.73 -12.89
CA ALA A 593 -14.72 -23.73 -13.80
C ALA A 593 -14.56 -22.34 -13.17
N ASN A 594 -15.39 -21.98 -12.20
CA ASN A 594 -15.43 -20.64 -11.60
C ASN A 594 -14.94 -20.59 -10.15
N THR A 595 -14.15 -21.57 -9.70
CA THR A 595 -13.67 -21.58 -8.31
C THR A 595 -12.57 -20.56 -8.04
N GLY A 596 -11.71 -20.30 -9.04
CA GLY A 596 -10.47 -19.57 -8.83
C GLY A 596 -9.49 -20.31 -7.90
N GLY A 597 -8.31 -19.76 -7.72
CA GLY A 597 -7.32 -20.23 -6.76
C GLY A 597 -7.64 -19.81 -5.33
N ILE A 598 -7.01 -20.47 -4.34
CA ILE A 598 -7.23 -20.17 -2.92
C ILE A 598 -6.11 -19.29 -2.39
N ASN A 599 -6.48 -18.27 -1.62
CA ASN A 599 -5.54 -17.34 -0.96
C ASN A 599 -4.57 -16.62 -1.92
N LEU A 600 -4.97 -16.39 -3.16
CA LEU A 600 -4.12 -15.72 -4.13
C LEU A 600 -4.11 -14.21 -3.88
N HIS A 601 -2.93 -13.66 -3.80
CA HIS A 601 -2.69 -12.22 -3.76
C HIS A 601 -2.19 -11.76 -5.13
N ALA A 602 -3.12 -11.58 -6.06
CA ALA A 602 -2.79 -11.20 -7.42
C ALA A 602 -1.94 -9.94 -7.48
N THR A 603 -0.98 -10.00 -8.37
CA THR A 603 -0.12 -8.89 -8.74
C THR A 603 -0.55 -8.40 -10.12
N LEU A 604 -0.65 -7.11 -10.33
CA LEU A 604 -1.25 -6.57 -11.55
C LEU A 604 -0.46 -5.42 -12.18
N LEU A 605 -0.62 -5.30 -13.49
CA LEU A 605 -0.14 -4.23 -14.34
C LEU A 605 -1.24 -3.87 -15.35
N VAL A 606 -1.48 -2.59 -15.55
CA VAL A 606 -2.38 -2.07 -16.56
C VAL A 606 -1.56 -1.43 -17.69
N THR A 607 -1.79 -1.84 -18.93
CA THR A 607 -1.22 -1.18 -20.10
C THR A 607 -2.31 -0.51 -20.91
N LYS A 608 -1.93 0.22 -21.94
CA LYS A 608 -2.90 0.84 -22.85
C LYS A 608 -3.92 -0.17 -23.41
N THR A 609 -3.50 -1.39 -23.67
CA THR A 609 -4.33 -2.41 -24.35
C THR A 609 -4.71 -3.60 -23.49
N LEU A 610 -4.01 -3.88 -22.40
CA LEU A 610 -4.17 -5.08 -21.60
C LEU A 610 -4.28 -4.79 -20.11
N PHE A 611 -5.01 -5.62 -19.42
CA PHE A 611 -4.86 -5.87 -18.01
C PHE A 611 -4.05 -7.17 -17.84
N ILE A 612 -2.96 -7.13 -17.08
CA ILE A 612 -2.04 -8.27 -16.90
C ILE A 612 -1.99 -8.61 -15.42
N ALA A 613 -2.15 -9.89 -15.08
CA ALA A 613 -2.07 -10.34 -13.69
C ALA A 613 -1.31 -11.66 -13.55
N GLY A 614 -0.51 -11.74 -12.48
CA GLY A 614 0.02 -12.96 -11.94
C GLY A 614 -0.82 -13.45 -10.76
N GLU A 615 -0.77 -14.74 -10.45
CA GLU A 615 -1.54 -15.31 -9.35
C GLU A 615 -0.97 -14.95 -7.96
N GLY A 616 0.27 -14.46 -7.92
CA GLY A 616 0.95 -14.15 -6.68
C GLY A 616 1.48 -15.38 -5.93
N TRP A 617 1.92 -15.14 -4.70
CA TRP A 617 2.44 -16.21 -3.86
C TRP A 617 1.34 -17.22 -3.49
N GLY A 618 1.63 -18.50 -3.66
CA GLY A 618 0.67 -19.60 -3.49
C GLY A 618 -0.06 -20.00 -4.76
N GLY A 619 0.08 -19.22 -5.84
CA GLY A 619 -0.52 -19.50 -7.13
C GLY A 619 0.37 -20.32 -8.07
N ALA A 620 -0.11 -20.53 -9.28
CA ALA A 620 0.65 -21.16 -10.34
C ALA A 620 1.73 -20.22 -10.90
N GLY A 621 2.80 -20.77 -11.45
CA GLY A 621 3.82 -20.04 -12.19
C GLY A 621 3.31 -19.60 -13.56
N VAL A 622 2.35 -18.67 -13.59
CA VAL A 622 1.75 -18.16 -14.82
C VAL A 622 1.47 -16.66 -14.70
N VAL A 623 1.52 -15.97 -15.81
CA VAL A 623 1.02 -14.62 -15.99
C VAL A 623 -0.01 -14.59 -17.11
N ARG A 624 -1.13 -13.90 -16.87
CA ARG A 624 -2.25 -13.81 -17.82
C ARG A 624 -2.51 -12.41 -18.28
N ALA A 625 -2.88 -12.27 -19.55
CA ALA A 625 -3.47 -11.06 -20.09
C ALA A 625 -4.99 -11.21 -20.15
N TYR A 626 -5.67 -10.13 -19.79
CA TYR A 626 -7.13 -10.06 -19.78
C TYR A 626 -7.60 -8.90 -20.65
N ASP A 627 -8.75 -9.08 -21.27
CA ASP A 627 -9.49 -7.99 -21.89
C ASP A 627 -9.97 -7.01 -20.81
N LYS A 628 -9.62 -5.74 -20.97
CA LYS A 628 -9.90 -4.70 -19.98
C LYS A 628 -11.38 -4.46 -19.74
N ARG A 629 -12.23 -4.67 -20.76
CA ARG A 629 -13.67 -4.37 -20.70
C ARG A 629 -14.53 -5.54 -20.25
N THR A 630 -14.05 -6.77 -20.44
CA THR A 630 -14.85 -7.98 -20.20
C THR A 630 -14.26 -8.92 -19.15
N GLY A 631 -12.97 -8.77 -18.82
CA GLY A 631 -12.26 -9.70 -17.95
C GLY A 631 -11.92 -11.05 -18.60
N ALA A 632 -12.19 -11.22 -19.90
CA ALA A 632 -11.86 -12.45 -20.61
C ALA A 632 -10.34 -12.67 -20.70
N VAL A 633 -9.88 -13.90 -20.47
CA VAL A 633 -8.46 -14.26 -20.63
C VAL A 633 -8.12 -14.25 -22.12
N LEU A 634 -7.13 -13.44 -22.49
CA LEU A 634 -6.63 -13.31 -23.87
C LEU A 634 -5.39 -14.15 -24.14
N GLY A 635 -4.62 -14.48 -23.12
CA GLY A 635 -3.44 -15.30 -23.23
C GLY A 635 -2.79 -15.61 -21.89
N GLU A 636 -1.96 -16.62 -21.88
CA GLU A 636 -1.23 -17.09 -20.71
C GLU A 636 0.23 -17.39 -21.08
N VAL A 637 1.16 -17.02 -20.20
CA VAL A 637 2.59 -17.32 -20.33
C VAL A 637 3.06 -17.99 -19.05
N LYS A 638 3.71 -19.16 -19.20
CA LYS A 638 4.34 -19.87 -18.08
C LYS A 638 5.62 -19.14 -17.65
N ILE A 639 5.82 -19.04 -16.35
CA ILE A 639 6.99 -18.43 -15.71
C ILE A 639 7.66 -19.43 -14.75
N PRO A 640 8.95 -19.25 -14.42
CA PRO A 640 9.73 -20.28 -13.72
C PRO A 640 9.36 -20.50 -12.25
N GLY A 641 8.52 -19.65 -11.67
CA GLY A 641 8.08 -19.77 -10.28
C GLY A 641 6.86 -18.90 -10.00
N MET A 642 6.45 -18.85 -8.74
CA MET A 642 5.35 -17.99 -8.32
C MET A 642 5.77 -16.52 -8.38
N MET A 643 4.93 -15.65 -8.94
CA MET A 643 5.20 -14.21 -8.99
C MET A 643 5.15 -13.62 -7.58
N GLY A 644 6.24 -13.01 -7.13
CA GLY A 644 6.35 -12.45 -5.78
C GLY A 644 6.12 -10.94 -5.73
N SER A 645 6.51 -10.21 -6.79
CA SER A 645 6.38 -8.76 -6.90
C SER A 645 5.26 -8.33 -7.83
N MET A 646 5.04 -7.01 -7.91
CA MET A 646 4.21 -6.44 -8.96
C MET A 646 4.91 -6.56 -10.32
N PRO A 647 4.21 -6.99 -11.39
CA PRO A 647 4.75 -6.85 -12.72
C PRO A 647 4.85 -5.37 -13.10
N MET A 648 5.94 -5.01 -13.74
CA MET A 648 6.17 -3.68 -14.30
C MET A 648 6.55 -3.80 -15.77
N THR A 649 6.41 -2.72 -16.53
CA THR A 649 6.78 -2.72 -17.95
C THR A 649 7.60 -1.49 -18.32
N TYR A 650 8.52 -1.68 -19.24
CA TYR A 650 9.40 -0.62 -19.70
C TYR A 650 9.81 -0.81 -21.17
N MET A 651 10.37 0.23 -21.73
CA MET A 651 10.90 0.24 -23.12
C MET A 651 12.40 0.52 -23.08
N VAL A 652 13.19 -0.34 -23.68
CA VAL A 652 14.63 -0.09 -23.91
C VAL A 652 15.02 -0.56 -25.29
N ASN A 653 15.82 0.24 -26.01
CA ASN A 653 16.26 -0.04 -27.38
C ASN A 653 15.11 -0.40 -28.35
N GLY A 654 13.95 0.25 -28.19
CA GLY A 654 12.76 0.02 -29.02
C GLY A 654 12.04 -1.31 -28.76
N LYS A 655 12.37 -2.02 -27.67
CA LYS A 655 11.76 -3.28 -27.28
C LYS A 655 11.07 -3.13 -25.91
N GLN A 656 9.81 -3.55 -25.84
CA GLN A 656 9.05 -3.58 -24.58
C GLN A 656 9.34 -4.84 -23.81
N TYR A 657 9.49 -4.69 -22.49
CA TYR A 657 9.67 -5.77 -21.53
C TYR A 657 8.59 -5.72 -20.45
N ILE A 658 8.27 -6.89 -19.90
CA ILE A 658 7.53 -7.04 -18.65
C ILE A 658 8.45 -7.73 -17.66
N ALA A 659 8.73 -7.11 -16.52
CA ALA A 659 9.63 -7.66 -15.51
C ALA A 659 8.94 -7.81 -14.16
N PHE A 660 9.33 -8.83 -13.41
CA PHE A 660 8.83 -9.17 -12.07
C PHE A 660 9.77 -10.15 -11.38
N THR A 661 9.69 -10.24 -10.06
CA THR A 661 10.39 -11.28 -9.31
C THR A 661 9.55 -12.54 -9.21
N VAL A 662 10.22 -13.68 -9.28
CA VAL A 662 9.63 -15.00 -9.05
C VAL A 662 10.40 -15.73 -7.97
N GLY A 663 9.72 -16.61 -7.26
CA GLY A 663 10.33 -17.50 -6.29
C GLY A 663 9.66 -18.86 -6.29
N THR A 664 10.35 -19.83 -5.72
CA THR A 664 9.84 -21.17 -5.47
C THR A 664 10.11 -21.55 -4.02
N PRO A 665 9.52 -22.59 -3.46
CA PRO A 665 9.85 -23.05 -2.11
C PRO A 665 11.29 -23.54 -1.93
N THR A 666 12.01 -23.81 -3.01
CA THR A 666 13.31 -24.49 -3.00
C THR A 666 14.44 -23.69 -3.66
N GLU A 667 14.13 -22.65 -4.43
CA GLU A 667 15.12 -21.86 -5.16
C GLU A 667 15.04 -20.38 -4.76
N PRO A 668 16.18 -19.69 -4.60
CA PRO A 668 16.19 -18.26 -4.32
C PRO A 668 15.39 -17.44 -5.35
N ALA A 669 14.76 -16.38 -4.87
CA ALA A 669 14.01 -15.47 -5.74
C ALA A 669 14.91 -14.84 -6.82
N GLU A 670 14.36 -14.65 -7.99
CA GLU A 670 15.04 -14.05 -9.14
C GLU A 670 14.17 -13.04 -9.85
N LEU A 671 14.80 -12.06 -10.48
CA LEU A 671 14.16 -11.12 -11.39
C LEU A 671 14.11 -11.74 -12.78
N VAL A 672 12.94 -11.73 -13.40
CA VAL A 672 12.69 -12.26 -14.75
C VAL A 672 12.14 -11.16 -15.63
N ALA A 673 12.62 -11.05 -16.86
CA ALA A 673 12.03 -10.19 -17.87
C ALA A 673 11.52 -11.00 -19.05
N LEU A 674 10.29 -10.73 -19.45
CA LEU A 674 9.64 -11.27 -20.64
C LEU A 674 9.69 -10.22 -21.76
N ALA A 675 9.86 -10.69 -23.00
CA ALA A 675 9.75 -9.87 -24.19
C ALA A 675 9.37 -10.72 -25.42
N LEU A 676 8.98 -10.05 -26.51
CA LEU A 676 8.79 -10.72 -27.80
C LEU A 676 10.17 -11.08 -28.41
N GLU A 677 10.27 -12.26 -29.00
CA GLU A 677 11.39 -12.58 -29.88
C GLU A 677 11.30 -11.66 -31.12
N ARG A 678 12.43 -11.12 -31.54
CA ARG A 678 12.48 -10.31 -32.79
C ARG A 678 12.43 -11.20 -34.01
#